data_d253cadf5ebddd246740518655a79058
#
_entry.id   d253cadf5ebddd246740518655a79058
#
_cell.length_a   1.000
_cell.length_b   1.000
_cell.length_c   1.000
_cell.angle_alpha   90.00
_cell.angle_beta   90.00
_cell.angle_gamma   90.00
#
_symmetry.space_group_name_H-M   'P 1'
#
loop_
_entity.id
_entity.type
_entity.pdbx_description
1 polymer ?
#
loop_
_entity_poly.entity_id
_entity_poly.type
_entity_poly.pdbx_seq_one_letter_code
_entity_poly.pdbx_strand_id
1 'polypeptide(L)'
;MPSIMSCSGLLRKLSLGFVILTGVYGQSSIPFTDTTTGITFQQVTDGAFTFGIALPETASTDFIGRISATGSSGWAGISLKGPMSGSLMVVAWPNVDQVVASLRLATGYSNPGVFTGPASLKTIPAGTSFDGTTYTYTFLCDGCIQTDGSTFVADASTANLGWGLANASPASPAVSSSTLGFHAGGFGLFGVDLTAARSASFAQWAALAESGTPTTPTPGNGTTNGTIPIEISNITYDYIVVGGGPAGLVTSQRLTETGRSVLLLERGVASTASTGGTRFVPWNSSLTYYDVPGIFNSLPQGTRGEGYCTDTASIAGCVLGGDGSVNGMAFIHPPTWDFDDNWPKGWMWADVAPAAARLYERNPGTTMPSRDGKQYDNQSSVLLSGWLKRNGWTYADGIKSPNSKIRSFGPPQLNIAGGIRSGPIHTYLPLAQASPGFKLELNTKVIRVLRNGSIITGVETETASGRQIINLKAGGSVLLAAGVMSTPRVLFNSGIGPAAQINIVKAGTTGITVPESDWINLPVGLDVKDHSRYTLTFNVTTGLSTYSIAQLLNPSEADKDLYYKGSGVMTQSFQRLDTFRQIKTKNGNKIMFQMHCNSYANDTVQLMMLMSHGLTSRGVMAINGAGNTLFTKTPWTSTDTDREAWTLAINELLDMSRKPGSPLVFSGGANATAAAVLSGPVQPGIHMVGSAKIGVDDGRTGGTAVVDLNTKVYGTDNLFVVDASFHADLSTGNTQAIVMVAAERAAERIIKLRERGR
;
A
#
# COMPACT_ATOMS: atom_id res chain seq x y z
N MET A 1 -4.65 -73.96 17.70
CA MET A 1 -5.66 -74.50 16.77
C MET A 1 -7.03 -74.13 17.28
N PRO A 2 -7.97 -73.72 16.45
CA PRO A 2 -8.02 -73.25 15.08
C PRO A 2 -8.57 -71.80 15.05
N SER A 3 -8.76 -71.04 14.06
CA SER A 3 -8.94 -71.23 12.63
C SER A 3 -8.96 -69.87 11.95
N ILE A 4 -8.43 -69.83 10.80
CA ILE A 4 -8.45 -68.72 9.85
C ILE A 4 -9.88 -68.50 9.36
N MET A 5 -10.33 -67.23 9.24
CA MET A 5 -11.29 -66.85 8.22
C MET A 5 -11.03 -65.43 7.69
N SER A 6 -10.65 -65.44 6.43
CA SER A 6 -10.57 -64.33 5.48
C SER A 6 -11.95 -63.74 5.25
N CYS A 7 -12.04 -62.41 5.18
CA CYS A 7 -13.10 -61.75 4.42
C CYS A 7 -12.57 -60.49 3.74
N SER A 8 -12.49 -60.61 2.45
CA SER A 8 -12.20 -59.60 1.47
C SER A 8 -13.33 -58.61 1.32
N GLY A 9 -12.98 -57.33 1.08
CA GLY A 9 -13.74 -56.47 0.19
C GLY A 9 -14.69 -55.51 0.85
N LEU A 10 -14.36 -54.22 0.89
CA LEU A 10 -15.07 -53.13 0.20
C LEU A 10 -14.34 -51.82 0.43
N LEU A 11 -13.54 -51.40 -0.53
CA LEU A 11 -13.13 -50.01 -0.66
C LEU A 11 -14.40 -49.16 -0.94
N ARG A 12 -14.95 -48.52 0.07
CA ARG A 12 -15.83 -47.37 -0.13
C ARG A 12 -14.95 -46.12 -0.26
N LYS A 13 -14.89 -45.59 -1.49
CA LYS A 13 -14.45 -44.24 -1.77
C LYS A 13 -15.36 -43.29 -1.01
N LEU A 14 -14.92 -42.75 0.13
CA LEU A 14 -15.48 -41.50 0.69
C LEU A 14 -14.90 -40.36 -0.15
N SER A 15 -15.67 -39.86 -1.08
CA SER A 15 -15.49 -38.52 -1.63
C SER A 15 -15.82 -37.53 -0.51
N LEU A 16 -14.79 -37.00 0.15
CA LEU A 16 -14.91 -35.80 0.96
C LEU A 16 -15.26 -34.67 0.01
N GLY A 17 -16.55 -34.33 -0.04
CA GLY A 17 -17.01 -33.08 -0.59
C GLY A 17 -16.48 -31.94 0.31
N PHE A 18 -15.46 -31.24 -0.17
CA PHE A 18 -15.07 -29.96 0.38
C PHE A 18 -16.22 -28.99 0.11
N VAL A 19 -17.11 -28.80 1.09
CA VAL A 19 -17.99 -27.63 1.15
C VAL A 19 -17.10 -26.47 1.58
N ILE A 20 -16.56 -25.74 0.60
CA ILE A 20 -15.99 -24.42 0.82
C ILE A 20 -17.17 -23.52 1.16
N LEU A 21 -17.44 -23.32 2.45
CA LEU A 21 -18.21 -22.16 2.91
C LEU A 21 -17.34 -20.93 2.68
N THR A 22 -17.40 -20.37 1.47
CA THR A 22 -16.90 -19.03 1.20
C THR A 22 -17.81 -18.06 1.94
N GLY A 23 -17.32 -17.56 3.06
CA GLY A 23 -17.91 -16.37 3.67
C GLY A 23 -17.92 -15.25 2.62
N VAL A 24 -19.11 -14.72 2.33
CA VAL A 24 -19.31 -13.60 1.43
C VAL A 24 -18.68 -12.37 2.07
N TYR A 25 -17.48 -12.01 1.67
CA TYR A 25 -16.91 -10.69 1.96
C TYR A 25 -17.57 -9.71 0.97
N GLY A 26 -18.65 -9.06 1.40
CA GLY A 26 -19.32 -8.04 0.60
C GLY A 26 -18.46 -6.78 0.50
N GLN A 27 -17.78 -6.57 -0.62
CA GLN A 27 -17.47 -5.20 -1.04
C GLN A 27 -18.82 -4.53 -1.30
N SER A 28 -19.13 -3.47 -0.54
CA SER A 28 -20.32 -2.66 -0.78
C SER A 28 -20.06 -1.76 -1.99
N SER A 29 -21.00 -1.74 -2.92
CA SER A 29 -20.98 -0.80 -4.04
C SER A 29 -21.08 0.64 -3.54
N ILE A 30 -20.44 1.55 -4.27
CA ILE A 30 -20.45 2.99 -4.01
C ILE A 30 -21.02 3.72 -5.22
N PRO A 31 -21.70 4.87 -5.04
CA PRO A 31 -22.16 5.69 -6.17
C PRO A 31 -20.95 6.27 -6.95
N PHE A 32 -21.01 6.14 -8.27
CA PHE A 32 -20.06 6.70 -9.21
C PHE A 32 -20.82 7.31 -10.40
N THR A 33 -20.58 8.57 -10.70
CA THR A 33 -21.15 9.22 -11.89
C THR A 33 -20.07 9.34 -12.97
N ASP A 34 -20.32 8.69 -14.10
CA ASP A 34 -19.48 8.84 -15.28
C ASP A 34 -19.69 10.24 -15.89
N THR A 35 -18.65 11.05 -15.90
CA THR A 35 -18.72 12.45 -16.33
C THR A 35 -18.95 12.61 -17.82
N THR A 36 -18.67 11.59 -18.64
CA THR A 36 -18.85 11.63 -20.09
C THR A 36 -20.30 11.33 -20.48
N THR A 37 -20.94 10.40 -19.79
CA THR A 37 -22.31 9.96 -20.09
C THR A 37 -23.36 10.56 -19.16
N GLY A 38 -22.94 11.07 -17.99
CA GLY A 38 -23.83 11.50 -16.90
C GLY A 38 -24.54 10.36 -16.18
N ILE A 39 -24.19 9.10 -16.48
CA ILE A 39 -24.80 7.92 -15.85
C ILE A 39 -24.23 7.74 -14.45
N THR A 40 -25.09 7.61 -13.46
CA THR A 40 -24.72 7.27 -12.09
C THR A 40 -24.88 5.78 -11.85
N PHE A 41 -23.80 5.12 -11.48
CA PHE A 41 -23.73 3.69 -11.20
C PHE A 41 -23.59 3.42 -9.71
N GLN A 42 -24.03 2.27 -9.26
CA GLN A 42 -23.47 1.62 -8.08
C GLN A 42 -22.29 0.78 -8.53
N GLN A 43 -21.09 1.18 -8.14
CA GLN A 43 -19.83 0.66 -8.67
C GLN A 43 -19.05 -0.10 -7.61
N VAL A 44 -18.40 -1.19 -8.01
CA VAL A 44 -17.41 -1.95 -7.25
C VAL A 44 -16.13 -2.01 -8.06
N THR A 45 -14.98 -1.82 -7.38
CA THR A 45 -13.65 -1.98 -7.97
C THR A 45 -12.90 -3.04 -7.20
N ASP A 46 -12.34 -4.03 -7.90
CA ASP A 46 -11.49 -5.07 -7.32
C ASP A 46 -10.21 -5.22 -8.17
N GLY A 47 -9.12 -4.65 -7.66
CA GLY A 47 -7.85 -4.61 -8.36
C GLY A 47 -7.93 -3.87 -9.70
N ALA A 48 -7.61 -4.57 -10.78
CA ALA A 48 -7.64 -4.05 -12.16
C ALA A 48 -9.03 -4.13 -12.81
N PHE A 49 -10.05 -4.64 -12.09
CA PHE A 49 -11.41 -4.81 -12.56
C PHE A 49 -12.37 -3.83 -11.88
N THR A 50 -13.25 -3.21 -12.63
CA THR A 50 -14.33 -2.35 -12.13
C THR A 50 -15.63 -2.70 -12.81
N PHE A 51 -16.70 -2.81 -12.04
CA PHE A 51 -18.06 -2.96 -12.55
C PHE A 51 -19.01 -1.97 -11.90
N GLY A 52 -19.80 -1.29 -12.73
CA GLY A 52 -20.89 -0.41 -12.31
C GLY A 52 -22.22 -0.88 -12.88
N ILE A 53 -23.29 -0.71 -12.11
CA ILE A 53 -24.66 -1.03 -12.53
C ILE A 53 -25.60 0.13 -12.23
N ALA A 54 -26.52 0.42 -13.15
CA ALA A 54 -27.63 1.31 -12.97
C ALA A 54 -28.92 0.59 -13.39
N LEU A 55 -29.98 0.76 -12.61
CA LEU A 55 -31.29 0.08 -12.76
C LEU A 55 -32.40 1.11 -12.95
N PRO A 56 -33.48 0.76 -13.66
CA PRO A 56 -34.68 1.57 -13.67
C PRO A 56 -35.32 1.65 -12.28
N GLU A 57 -36.02 2.76 -12.02
CA GLU A 57 -36.70 2.99 -10.75
C GLU A 57 -37.73 1.85 -10.43
N THR A 58 -38.48 1.44 -11.44
CA THR A 58 -39.33 0.27 -11.37
C THR A 58 -38.60 -0.96 -11.89
N ALA A 59 -38.77 -2.10 -11.23
CA ALA A 59 -38.11 -3.36 -11.63
C ALA A 59 -38.43 -3.70 -13.10
N SER A 60 -37.38 -4.03 -13.87
CA SER A 60 -37.40 -4.37 -15.27
C SER A 60 -36.44 -5.51 -15.55
N THR A 61 -36.45 -6.02 -16.77
CA THR A 61 -35.47 -7.00 -17.25
C THR A 61 -34.16 -6.37 -17.70
N ASP A 62 -34.07 -5.04 -17.71
CA ASP A 62 -32.96 -4.28 -18.28
C ASP A 62 -32.08 -3.66 -17.20
N PHE A 63 -30.81 -3.48 -17.53
CA PHE A 63 -29.91 -2.67 -16.72
C PHE A 63 -28.85 -2.01 -17.60
N ILE A 64 -28.26 -0.92 -17.12
CA ILE A 64 -27.05 -0.35 -17.73
C ILE A 64 -25.85 -0.82 -16.93
N GLY A 65 -24.86 -1.40 -17.63
CA GLY A 65 -23.62 -1.88 -17.05
C GLY A 65 -22.41 -1.12 -17.56
N ARG A 66 -21.35 -1.05 -16.71
CA ARG A 66 -20.06 -0.50 -17.04
C ARG A 66 -18.97 -1.45 -16.57
N ILE A 67 -18.24 -2.08 -17.47
CA ILE A 67 -17.03 -2.87 -17.20
C ILE A 67 -15.83 -2.02 -17.54
N SER A 68 -14.87 -1.87 -16.62
CA SER A 68 -13.57 -1.26 -16.90
C SER A 68 -12.45 -2.17 -16.40
N ALA A 69 -11.41 -2.36 -17.22
CA ALA A 69 -10.28 -3.19 -16.83
C ALA A 69 -8.96 -2.63 -17.38
N THR A 70 -7.91 -2.75 -16.57
CA THR A 70 -6.54 -2.40 -16.97
C THR A 70 -5.88 -3.61 -17.60
N GLY A 71 -5.42 -3.48 -18.83
CA GLY A 71 -4.74 -4.52 -19.61
C GLY A 71 -4.85 -4.28 -21.10
N SER A 72 -3.77 -4.46 -21.83
CA SER A 72 -3.70 -4.16 -23.26
C SER A 72 -4.27 -5.26 -24.17
N SER A 73 -4.65 -6.43 -23.64
CA SER A 73 -5.04 -7.57 -24.47
C SER A 73 -6.01 -8.57 -23.82
N GLY A 74 -6.13 -8.60 -22.50
CA GLY A 74 -6.97 -9.58 -21.78
C GLY A 74 -8.46 -9.27 -21.85
N TRP A 75 -9.31 -10.21 -21.42
CA TRP A 75 -10.74 -10.01 -21.28
C TRP A 75 -11.16 -9.82 -19.81
N ALA A 76 -12.20 -9.03 -19.58
CA ALA A 76 -12.88 -8.88 -18.30
C ALA A 76 -14.35 -9.28 -18.44
N GLY A 77 -14.93 -9.84 -17.37
CA GLY A 77 -16.32 -10.26 -17.40
C GLY A 77 -16.99 -10.24 -16.04
N ILE A 78 -18.31 -10.10 -16.08
CA ILE A 78 -19.21 -10.12 -14.95
C ILE A 78 -20.19 -11.30 -15.07
N SER A 79 -20.32 -12.05 -14.00
CA SER A 79 -21.35 -13.10 -13.83
C SER A 79 -22.53 -12.53 -13.05
N LEU A 80 -23.70 -12.57 -13.64
CA LEU A 80 -24.90 -11.92 -13.08
C LEU A 80 -25.60 -12.71 -11.97
N LYS A 81 -25.06 -13.87 -11.59
CA LYS A 81 -25.58 -14.73 -10.52
C LYS A 81 -24.61 -14.96 -9.37
N GLY A 82 -23.37 -14.47 -9.46
CA GLY A 82 -22.27 -14.75 -8.55
C GLY A 82 -21.34 -15.83 -9.09
N PRO A 83 -21.49 -17.13 -8.74
CA PRO A 83 -20.62 -18.18 -9.29
C PRO A 83 -20.75 -18.30 -10.81
N MET A 84 -19.64 -18.60 -11.51
CA MET A 84 -19.60 -18.72 -12.97
C MET A 84 -20.63 -19.75 -13.49
N SER A 85 -20.71 -20.94 -12.89
CA SER A 85 -21.55 -22.03 -13.38
C SER A 85 -23.04 -21.74 -13.26
N GLY A 86 -23.75 -21.87 -14.38
CA GLY A 86 -25.19 -21.58 -14.50
C GLY A 86 -25.51 -20.08 -14.58
N SER A 87 -24.53 -19.23 -14.86
CA SER A 87 -24.72 -17.77 -14.91
C SER A 87 -24.70 -17.23 -16.33
N LEU A 88 -25.58 -16.26 -16.58
CA LEU A 88 -25.46 -15.33 -17.70
C LEU A 88 -24.30 -14.37 -17.39
N MET A 89 -23.43 -14.12 -18.36
CA MET A 89 -22.21 -13.34 -18.21
C MET A 89 -22.11 -12.31 -19.32
N VAL A 90 -21.63 -11.12 -18.96
CA VAL A 90 -21.16 -10.12 -19.93
C VAL A 90 -19.65 -10.11 -19.88
N VAL A 91 -19.00 -10.28 -21.03
CA VAL A 91 -17.54 -10.22 -21.16
C VAL A 91 -17.15 -9.20 -22.20
N ALA A 92 -16.03 -8.48 -21.98
CA ALA A 92 -15.51 -7.47 -22.87
C ALA A 92 -13.97 -7.56 -22.96
N TRP A 93 -13.40 -7.13 -24.09
CA TRP A 93 -11.96 -7.11 -24.31
C TRP A 93 -11.58 -6.08 -25.38
N PRO A 94 -10.35 -5.54 -25.35
CA PRO A 94 -9.89 -4.61 -26.37
C PRO A 94 -9.49 -5.34 -27.66
N ASN A 95 -9.74 -4.72 -28.78
CA ASN A 95 -9.28 -5.16 -30.11
C ASN A 95 -8.92 -3.94 -30.96
N VAL A 96 -7.62 -3.74 -31.19
CA VAL A 96 -7.04 -2.57 -31.88
C VAL A 96 -7.41 -1.26 -31.14
N ASP A 97 -8.41 -0.52 -31.61
CA ASP A 97 -8.92 0.74 -31.06
C ASP A 97 -10.37 0.64 -30.56
N GLN A 98 -10.92 -0.56 -30.53
CA GLN A 98 -12.32 -0.83 -30.17
C GLN A 98 -12.41 -1.77 -28.97
N VAL A 99 -13.57 -1.80 -28.33
CA VAL A 99 -13.93 -2.79 -27.32
C VAL A 99 -14.94 -3.76 -27.92
N VAL A 100 -14.60 -5.04 -27.92
CA VAL A 100 -15.49 -6.13 -28.33
C VAL A 100 -16.15 -6.71 -27.08
N ALA A 101 -17.46 -6.98 -27.15
CA ALA A 101 -18.19 -7.57 -26.05
C ALA A 101 -19.03 -8.76 -26.49
N SER A 102 -19.37 -9.62 -25.51
CA SER A 102 -20.16 -10.83 -25.76
C SER A 102 -21.02 -11.19 -24.56
N LEU A 103 -22.26 -11.56 -24.82
CA LEU A 103 -23.14 -12.17 -23.84
C LEU A 103 -22.93 -13.68 -23.86
N ARG A 104 -22.65 -14.29 -22.71
CA ARG A 104 -22.26 -15.68 -22.58
C ARG A 104 -23.10 -16.39 -21.52
N LEU A 105 -23.34 -17.68 -21.73
CA LEU A 105 -23.96 -18.55 -20.72
C LEU A 105 -22.94 -19.63 -20.29
N ALA A 106 -22.59 -19.63 -19.02
CA ALA A 106 -21.68 -20.63 -18.46
C ALA A 106 -22.49 -21.82 -17.93
N THR A 107 -22.38 -22.99 -18.56
CA THR A 107 -23.02 -24.24 -18.10
C THR A 107 -22.15 -25.05 -17.14
N GLY A 108 -20.91 -24.58 -16.88
CA GLY A 108 -19.94 -25.22 -16.00
C GLY A 108 -18.65 -24.38 -15.89
N TYR A 109 -17.58 -24.98 -15.42
CA TYR A 109 -16.24 -24.34 -15.30
C TYR A 109 -15.39 -24.56 -16.56
N SER A 110 -15.96 -24.37 -17.72
CA SER A 110 -15.30 -24.43 -19.02
C SER A 110 -15.56 -23.12 -19.79
N ASN A 111 -14.97 -22.96 -20.98
CA ASN A 111 -15.21 -21.75 -21.80
C ASN A 111 -16.72 -21.53 -21.99
N PRO A 112 -17.28 -20.40 -21.57
CA PRO A 112 -18.72 -20.14 -21.63
C PRO A 112 -19.18 -19.95 -23.08
N GLY A 113 -20.25 -20.65 -23.45
CA GLY A 113 -20.86 -20.52 -24.78
C GLY A 113 -21.48 -19.13 -25.01
N VAL A 114 -21.57 -18.71 -26.27
CA VAL A 114 -22.31 -17.51 -26.63
C VAL A 114 -23.79 -17.70 -26.27
N PHE A 115 -24.38 -16.74 -25.59
CA PHE A 115 -25.82 -16.76 -25.28
C PHE A 115 -26.66 -16.59 -26.55
N THR A 116 -27.66 -17.43 -26.74
CA THR A 116 -28.55 -17.44 -27.91
C THR A 116 -30.00 -17.09 -27.57
N GLY A 117 -30.26 -16.65 -26.34
CA GLY A 117 -31.59 -16.21 -25.90
C GLY A 117 -31.94 -14.78 -26.38
N PRO A 118 -33.07 -14.24 -25.94
CA PRO A 118 -33.58 -12.95 -26.43
C PRO A 118 -32.82 -11.72 -25.91
N ALA A 119 -32.00 -11.85 -24.86
CA ALA A 119 -31.25 -10.74 -24.31
C ALA A 119 -30.13 -10.25 -25.24
N SER A 120 -29.85 -8.97 -25.23
CA SER A 120 -28.83 -8.35 -26.09
C SER A 120 -28.06 -7.24 -25.40
N LEU A 121 -26.81 -7.04 -25.85
CA LEU A 121 -25.97 -5.91 -25.43
C LEU A 121 -26.06 -4.80 -26.47
N LYS A 122 -26.41 -3.60 -26.03
CA LYS A 122 -26.40 -2.38 -26.85
C LYS A 122 -25.32 -1.45 -26.29
N THR A 123 -24.28 -1.20 -27.07
CA THR A 123 -23.15 -0.35 -26.65
C THR A 123 -23.62 1.09 -26.45
N ILE A 124 -23.15 1.74 -25.38
CA ILE A 124 -23.24 3.19 -25.17
C ILE A 124 -21.88 3.79 -25.60
N PRO A 125 -21.77 4.34 -26.84
CA PRO A 125 -20.48 4.73 -27.41
C PRO A 125 -19.75 5.79 -26.60
N ALA A 126 -20.47 6.78 -26.08
CA ALA A 126 -19.90 7.86 -25.28
C ALA A 126 -19.19 7.37 -23.98
N GLY A 127 -19.61 6.22 -23.44
CA GLY A 127 -19.00 5.61 -22.25
C GLY A 127 -18.10 4.42 -22.55
N THR A 128 -17.78 4.16 -23.83
CA THR A 128 -16.95 3.02 -24.26
C THR A 128 -15.65 3.52 -24.88
N SER A 129 -14.51 3.05 -24.39
CA SER A 129 -13.19 3.55 -24.82
C SER A 129 -12.11 2.50 -24.59
N PHE A 130 -11.01 2.63 -25.34
CA PHE A 130 -9.74 1.94 -25.10
C PHE A 130 -8.59 2.92 -25.39
N ASP A 131 -7.69 3.10 -24.39
CA ASP A 131 -6.55 4.04 -24.47
C ASP A 131 -5.19 3.33 -24.68
N GLY A 132 -5.21 2.04 -25.02
CA GLY A 132 -4.01 1.20 -25.14
C GLY A 132 -3.58 0.52 -23.85
N THR A 133 -4.11 0.92 -22.68
CA THR A 133 -3.80 0.36 -21.38
C THR A 133 -5.03 -0.03 -20.57
N THR A 134 -6.09 0.75 -20.67
CA THR A 134 -7.36 0.54 -19.97
C THR A 134 -8.49 0.60 -20.98
N TYR A 135 -9.38 -0.36 -20.91
CA TYR A 135 -10.63 -0.30 -21.68
C TYR A 135 -11.82 -0.19 -20.77
N THR A 136 -12.82 0.52 -21.25
CA THR A 136 -14.13 0.65 -20.61
C THR A 136 -15.20 0.27 -21.61
N TYR A 137 -16.14 -0.57 -21.19
CA TYR A 137 -17.32 -0.94 -21.98
C TYR A 137 -18.57 -0.57 -21.19
N THR A 138 -19.29 0.44 -21.67
CA THR A 138 -20.58 0.87 -21.12
C THR A 138 -21.68 0.43 -22.07
N PHE A 139 -22.74 -0.20 -21.53
CA PHE A 139 -23.75 -0.88 -22.31
C PHE A 139 -25.13 -0.87 -21.65
N LEU A 140 -26.16 -0.86 -22.46
CA LEU A 140 -27.50 -1.28 -22.06
C LEU A 140 -27.62 -2.81 -22.27
N CYS A 141 -27.92 -3.54 -21.22
CA CYS A 141 -28.25 -4.95 -21.27
C CYS A 141 -29.77 -5.08 -21.34
N ASP A 142 -30.26 -5.24 -22.55
CA ASP A 142 -31.68 -5.28 -22.88
C ASP A 142 -32.22 -6.71 -22.70
N GLY A 143 -33.20 -6.90 -21.83
CA GLY A 143 -33.77 -8.20 -21.49
C GLY A 143 -32.84 -9.14 -20.74
N CYS A 144 -31.79 -8.64 -20.08
CA CYS A 144 -30.75 -9.49 -19.50
C CYS A 144 -31.08 -10.08 -18.14
N ILE A 145 -31.99 -9.48 -17.39
CA ILE A 145 -32.39 -10.05 -16.08
C ILE A 145 -33.42 -11.15 -16.33
N GLN A 146 -32.99 -12.40 -16.14
CA GLN A 146 -33.75 -13.60 -16.49
C GLN A 146 -34.46 -14.17 -15.28
N THR A 147 -35.59 -14.89 -15.50
CA THR A 147 -36.38 -15.57 -14.45
C THR A 147 -35.98 -17.04 -14.25
N ASP A 148 -35.04 -17.55 -15.04
CA ASP A 148 -34.57 -18.94 -15.00
C ASP A 148 -33.49 -19.19 -13.92
N GLY A 149 -33.15 -18.18 -13.15
CA GLY A 149 -32.10 -18.22 -12.11
C GLY A 149 -30.69 -18.14 -12.63
N SER A 150 -30.47 -17.73 -13.88
CA SER A 150 -29.13 -17.45 -14.43
C SER A 150 -28.61 -16.05 -14.08
N THR A 151 -29.43 -15.18 -13.50
CA THR A 151 -29.12 -13.81 -13.11
C THR A 151 -29.63 -13.48 -11.70
N PHE A 152 -29.33 -12.30 -11.21
CA PHE A 152 -29.98 -11.74 -10.02
C PHE A 152 -31.47 -11.45 -10.29
N VAL A 153 -32.24 -11.28 -9.22
CA VAL A 153 -33.69 -11.02 -9.30
C VAL A 153 -33.94 -9.52 -9.49
N ALA A 154 -34.85 -9.16 -10.39
CA ALA A 154 -35.07 -7.77 -10.83
C ALA A 154 -35.51 -6.80 -9.71
N ASP A 155 -36.25 -7.27 -8.70
CA ASP A 155 -36.76 -6.49 -7.57
C ASP A 155 -35.95 -6.68 -6.26
N ALA A 156 -34.84 -7.43 -6.32
CA ALA A 156 -33.98 -7.62 -5.16
C ALA A 156 -33.37 -6.28 -4.70
N SER A 157 -33.16 -6.16 -3.40
CA SER A 157 -32.45 -5.00 -2.81
C SER A 157 -30.93 -5.09 -2.96
N THR A 158 -30.38 -6.30 -3.04
CA THR A 158 -28.96 -6.58 -3.19
C THR A 158 -28.71 -7.75 -4.12
N ALA A 159 -27.55 -7.81 -4.76
CA ALA A 159 -27.11 -8.98 -5.53
C ALA A 159 -25.65 -9.33 -5.22
N ASN A 160 -25.34 -10.63 -5.25
CA ASN A 160 -23.97 -11.10 -5.31
C ASN A 160 -23.63 -11.38 -6.76
N LEU A 161 -22.59 -10.72 -7.28
CA LEU A 161 -22.09 -10.86 -8.64
C LEU A 161 -20.71 -11.46 -8.62
N GLY A 162 -20.32 -12.16 -9.72
CA GLY A 162 -18.99 -12.70 -9.86
C GLY A 162 -18.22 -11.99 -10.96
N TRP A 163 -16.91 -11.84 -10.82
CA TRP A 163 -16.06 -11.26 -11.84
C TRP A 163 -14.91 -12.15 -12.20
N GLY A 164 -14.39 -11.97 -13.43
CA GLY A 164 -13.17 -12.63 -13.91
C GLY A 164 -12.38 -11.71 -14.84
N LEU A 165 -11.05 -11.79 -14.72
CA LEU A 165 -10.09 -11.02 -15.53
C LEU A 165 -9.03 -11.97 -16.10
N ALA A 166 -8.78 -11.91 -17.40
CA ALA A 166 -7.71 -12.64 -18.07
C ALA A 166 -6.58 -11.70 -18.48
N ASN A 167 -5.35 -12.19 -18.46
CA ASN A 167 -4.18 -11.46 -18.94
C ASN A 167 -3.90 -11.70 -20.44
N ALA A 168 -4.51 -12.75 -21.02
CA ALA A 168 -4.33 -13.13 -22.40
C ALA A 168 -5.52 -12.73 -23.25
N SER A 169 -5.25 -12.30 -24.49
CA SER A 169 -6.26 -11.99 -25.49
C SER A 169 -7.12 -13.22 -25.82
N PRO A 170 -8.42 -13.06 -26.13
CA PRO A 170 -9.20 -14.12 -26.72
C PRO A 170 -8.56 -14.65 -28.01
N ALA A 171 -8.84 -15.91 -28.36
CA ALA A 171 -8.19 -16.60 -29.48
C ALA A 171 -8.36 -15.86 -30.83
N SER A 172 -9.48 -15.16 -31.02
CA SER A 172 -9.79 -14.33 -32.19
C SER A 172 -10.41 -13.01 -31.71
N PRO A 173 -9.62 -12.02 -31.31
CA PRO A 173 -10.12 -10.84 -30.57
C PRO A 173 -11.12 -9.97 -31.36
N ALA A 174 -11.11 -10.02 -32.68
CA ALA A 174 -12.04 -9.28 -33.52
C ALA A 174 -13.47 -9.87 -33.55
N VAL A 175 -13.69 -11.07 -32.97
CA VAL A 175 -14.94 -11.80 -33.08
C VAL A 175 -15.57 -12.02 -31.70
N SER A 176 -16.81 -11.54 -31.50
CA SER A 176 -17.52 -11.66 -30.21
C SER A 176 -17.75 -13.10 -29.75
N SER A 177 -17.77 -14.08 -30.68
CA SER A 177 -17.87 -15.50 -30.39
C SER A 177 -16.54 -16.18 -30.05
N SER A 178 -15.44 -15.44 -29.96
CA SER A 178 -14.10 -15.95 -29.71
C SER A 178 -14.01 -16.82 -28.45
N THR A 179 -13.16 -17.85 -28.49
CA THR A 179 -12.82 -18.65 -27.32
C THR A 179 -12.05 -17.80 -26.30
N LEU A 180 -12.50 -17.82 -25.06
CA LEU A 180 -11.89 -17.12 -23.94
C LEU A 180 -10.90 -18.04 -23.22
N GLY A 181 -9.71 -17.51 -22.89
CA GLY A 181 -8.76 -18.20 -22.03
C GLY A 181 -9.20 -18.17 -20.55
N PHE A 182 -8.47 -18.91 -19.70
CA PHE A 182 -8.69 -18.87 -18.25
C PHE A 182 -8.42 -17.48 -17.67
N HIS A 183 -9.22 -17.04 -16.69
CA HIS A 183 -9.12 -15.74 -16.02
C HIS A 183 -7.96 -15.68 -15.00
N ALA A 184 -6.74 -15.87 -15.49
CA ALA A 184 -5.52 -15.89 -14.69
C ALA A 184 -5.14 -14.50 -14.10
N GLY A 185 -5.77 -13.43 -14.56
CA GLY A 185 -5.60 -12.07 -14.02
C GLY A 185 -6.34 -11.82 -12.71
N GLY A 186 -7.28 -12.70 -12.35
CA GLY A 186 -8.06 -12.61 -11.12
C GLY A 186 -9.52 -13.00 -11.30
N PHE A 187 -10.18 -13.30 -10.20
CA PHE A 187 -11.63 -13.53 -10.14
C PHE A 187 -12.11 -13.44 -8.69
N GLY A 188 -13.39 -13.13 -8.50
CA GLY A 188 -13.97 -13.00 -7.18
C GLY A 188 -15.48 -12.84 -7.19
N LEU A 189 -16.02 -12.59 -6.00
CA LEU A 189 -17.43 -12.27 -5.77
C LEU A 189 -17.53 -10.94 -5.03
N PHE A 190 -18.57 -10.16 -5.32
CA PHE A 190 -18.88 -8.93 -4.60
C PHE A 190 -20.38 -8.71 -4.48
N GLY A 191 -20.79 -7.94 -3.46
CA GLY A 191 -22.16 -7.50 -3.25
C GLY A 191 -22.42 -6.15 -3.91
N VAL A 192 -23.61 -5.97 -4.49
CA VAL A 192 -24.07 -4.69 -5.03
C VAL A 192 -25.39 -4.30 -4.38
N ASP A 193 -25.52 -3.02 -3.97
CA ASP A 193 -26.78 -2.42 -3.55
C ASP A 193 -27.62 -2.07 -4.78
N LEU A 194 -28.59 -2.93 -5.08
CA LEU A 194 -29.50 -2.74 -6.22
C LEU A 194 -30.57 -1.68 -5.94
N THR A 195 -30.89 -1.41 -4.67
CA THR A 195 -31.80 -0.32 -4.31
C THR A 195 -31.18 1.04 -4.63
N ALA A 196 -29.92 1.23 -4.25
CA ALA A 196 -29.17 2.45 -4.54
C ALA A 196 -28.82 2.60 -6.03
N ALA A 197 -28.81 1.51 -6.80
CA ALA A 197 -28.59 1.53 -8.25
C ALA A 197 -29.81 2.04 -9.06
N ARG A 198 -30.98 2.17 -8.44
CA ARG A 198 -32.20 2.58 -9.15
C ARG A 198 -32.24 4.08 -9.39
N SER A 199 -32.75 4.46 -10.59
CA SER A 199 -32.83 5.88 -10.97
C SER A 199 -33.99 6.15 -11.91
N ALA A 200 -34.70 7.24 -11.66
CA ALA A 200 -35.70 7.79 -12.60
C ALA A 200 -35.11 8.26 -13.91
N SER A 201 -33.79 8.56 -13.95
CA SER A 201 -33.08 8.94 -15.16
C SER A 201 -32.72 7.77 -16.08
N PHE A 202 -33.00 6.52 -15.69
CA PHE A 202 -32.60 5.32 -16.43
C PHE A 202 -33.02 5.36 -17.90
N ALA A 203 -34.27 5.75 -18.21
CA ALA A 203 -34.77 5.82 -19.60
C ALA A 203 -33.95 6.81 -20.45
N GLN A 204 -33.54 7.96 -19.87
CA GLN A 204 -32.68 8.94 -20.53
C GLN A 204 -31.28 8.35 -20.81
N TRP A 205 -30.73 7.61 -19.84
CA TRP A 205 -29.43 6.95 -19.99
C TRP A 205 -29.47 5.79 -21.01
N ALA A 206 -30.54 5.00 -21.02
CA ALA A 206 -30.72 3.91 -21.95
C ALA A 206 -30.80 4.40 -23.42
N ALA A 207 -31.39 5.58 -23.66
CA ALA A 207 -31.44 6.20 -24.98
C ALA A 207 -30.06 6.55 -25.56
N LEU A 208 -29.00 6.63 -24.75
CA LEU A 208 -27.63 6.82 -25.22
C LEU A 208 -27.13 5.61 -26.03
N ALA A 209 -27.73 4.45 -25.87
CA ALA A 209 -27.40 3.25 -26.63
C ALA A 209 -28.01 3.25 -28.06
N GLU A 210 -29.05 4.04 -28.29
CA GLU A 210 -29.77 4.09 -29.57
C GLU A 210 -29.29 5.19 -30.54
N SER A 211 -28.54 6.20 -29.99
CA SER A 211 -28.07 7.37 -30.77
C SER A 211 -26.77 7.15 -31.55
N GLY A 212 -26.26 5.92 -31.63
CA GLY A 212 -24.98 5.59 -32.24
C GLY A 212 -25.03 5.13 -33.69
N THR A 213 -25.27 6.04 -34.66
CA THR A 213 -24.77 5.83 -36.03
C THR A 213 -23.32 6.30 -36.06
N PRO A 214 -22.35 5.50 -36.56
CA PRO A 214 -20.97 5.97 -36.68
C PRO A 214 -20.93 6.99 -37.86
N THR A 215 -20.96 8.26 -37.56
CA THR A 215 -20.56 9.28 -38.52
C THR A 215 -19.04 9.39 -38.47
N THR A 216 -18.39 8.93 -39.50
CA THR A 216 -17.00 9.25 -39.83
C THR A 216 -16.78 10.76 -39.67
N PRO A 217 -15.88 11.24 -38.87
CA PRO A 217 -15.57 12.67 -38.80
C PRO A 217 -14.82 13.05 -40.09
N THR A 218 -15.46 13.85 -40.92
CA THR A 218 -14.76 14.64 -41.96
C THR A 218 -13.77 15.58 -41.26
N PRO A 219 -12.52 15.72 -41.73
CA PRO A 219 -11.55 16.60 -41.10
C PRO A 219 -11.99 18.06 -41.24
N GLY A 220 -12.65 18.56 -40.25
CA GLY A 220 -12.94 19.99 -40.06
C GLY A 220 -11.81 20.62 -39.25
N ASN A 221 -11.04 21.47 -39.93
CA ASN A 221 -10.01 22.32 -39.38
C ASN A 221 -10.60 23.24 -38.29
N GLY A 222 -10.27 23.01 -37.04
CA GLY A 222 -10.73 23.82 -35.94
C GLY A 222 -10.09 23.36 -34.62
N THR A 223 -8.83 23.74 -34.42
CA THR A 223 -8.12 23.68 -33.18
C THR A 223 -8.85 24.47 -32.10
N THR A 224 -9.55 23.77 -31.20
CA THR A 224 -9.70 24.26 -29.84
C THR A 224 -9.35 23.11 -28.92
N ASN A 225 -8.09 23.10 -28.46
CA ASN A 225 -7.64 22.39 -27.29
C ASN A 225 -8.46 22.97 -26.09
N GLY A 226 -9.57 22.34 -25.79
CA GLY A 226 -10.29 22.56 -24.54
C GLY A 226 -9.50 21.94 -23.40
N THR A 227 -8.43 22.57 -22.98
CA THR A 227 -7.84 22.36 -21.66
C THR A 227 -8.95 22.65 -20.66
N ILE A 228 -9.37 21.63 -19.88
CA ILE A 228 -10.21 21.85 -18.70
C ILE A 228 -9.50 22.93 -17.91
N PRO A 229 -10.14 24.08 -17.63
CA PRO A 229 -9.49 25.17 -16.91
C PRO A 229 -9.04 24.65 -15.54
N ILE A 230 -7.74 24.79 -15.24
CA ILE A 230 -7.21 24.44 -13.93
C ILE A 230 -7.79 25.48 -12.96
N GLU A 231 -8.55 25.01 -11.98
CA GLU A 231 -9.13 25.89 -10.96
C GLU A 231 -8.02 26.46 -10.07
N ILE A 232 -8.10 27.75 -9.75
CA ILE A 232 -7.16 28.39 -8.81
C ILE A 232 -7.90 28.62 -7.50
N SER A 233 -7.40 27.99 -6.42
CA SER A 233 -7.93 28.21 -5.08
C SER A 233 -7.79 29.66 -4.64
N ASN A 234 -8.85 30.23 -4.10
CA ASN A 234 -8.83 31.57 -3.53
C ASN A 234 -8.17 31.61 -2.13
N ILE A 235 -7.86 30.44 -1.55
CA ILE A 235 -7.26 30.33 -0.22
C ILE A 235 -5.75 30.10 -0.38
N THR A 236 -4.97 30.82 0.39
CA THR A 236 -3.51 30.72 0.43
C THR A 236 -3.01 30.33 1.82
N TYR A 237 -1.88 29.65 1.90
CA TYR A 237 -1.35 29.13 3.16
C TYR A 237 0.11 29.55 3.37
N ASP A 238 0.51 29.66 4.65
CA ASP A 238 1.92 29.86 5.02
C ASP A 238 2.75 28.60 4.76
N TYR A 239 2.16 27.41 4.98
CA TYR A 239 2.76 26.12 4.73
C TYR A 239 1.78 25.20 4.01
N ILE A 240 2.27 24.49 2.98
CA ILE A 240 1.59 23.36 2.36
C ILE A 240 2.44 22.11 2.60
N VAL A 241 1.89 21.14 3.31
CA VAL A 241 2.54 19.85 3.59
C VAL A 241 1.92 18.80 2.68
N VAL A 242 2.76 18.11 1.92
CA VAL A 242 2.34 17.15 0.88
C VAL A 242 2.52 15.73 1.40
N GLY A 243 1.43 15.06 1.76
CA GLY A 243 1.37 13.70 2.29
C GLY A 243 1.07 13.64 3.78
N GLY A 244 -0.02 12.95 4.13
CA GLY A 244 -0.52 12.72 5.49
C GLY A 244 0.10 11.49 6.18
N GLY A 245 1.31 11.07 5.79
CA GLY A 245 2.08 10.00 6.45
C GLY A 245 2.72 10.44 7.78
N PRO A 246 3.49 9.56 8.44
CA PRO A 246 4.06 9.86 9.76
C PRO A 246 4.85 11.17 9.83
N ALA A 247 5.70 11.44 8.83
CA ALA A 247 6.50 12.65 8.79
C ALA A 247 5.64 13.90 8.55
N GLY A 248 4.66 13.83 7.65
CA GLY A 248 3.77 14.94 7.33
C GLY A 248 2.89 15.34 8.52
N LEU A 249 2.35 14.37 9.26
CA LEU A 249 1.54 14.62 10.46
C LEU A 249 2.37 15.26 11.58
N VAL A 250 3.58 14.75 11.85
CA VAL A 250 4.51 15.33 12.82
C VAL A 250 4.85 16.78 12.42
N THR A 251 5.28 16.98 11.18
CA THR A 251 5.71 18.30 10.71
C THR A 251 4.56 19.29 10.69
N SER A 252 3.36 18.90 10.22
CA SER A 252 2.19 19.76 10.20
C SER A 252 1.85 20.28 11.60
N GLN A 253 1.81 19.40 12.59
CA GLN A 253 1.52 19.80 13.97
C GLN A 253 2.59 20.76 14.51
N ARG A 254 3.87 20.47 14.27
CA ARG A 254 4.95 21.37 14.69
C ARG A 254 4.85 22.78 14.07
N LEU A 255 4.44 22.84 12.80
CA LEU A 255 4.25 24.10 12.10
C LEU A 255 3.04 24.89 12.64
N THR A 256 1.97 24.22 13.06
CA THR A 256 0.80 24.90 13.66
C THR A 256 1.13 25.59 14.98
N GLU A 257 2.12 25.12 15.74
CA GLU A 257 2.59 25.76 16.98
C GLU A 257 3.14 27.18 16.76
N THR A 258 3.47 27.53 15.51
CA THR A 258 3.91 28.89 15.14
C THR A 258 2.76 29.87 14.95
N GLY A 259 1.50 29.44 15.07
CA GLY A 259 0.30 30.25 14.79
C GLY A 259 0.05 30.53 13.30
N ARG A 260 0.81 29.90 12.40
CA ARG A 260 0.69 30.10 10.95
C ARG A 260 -0.33 29.12 10.34
N SER A 261 -0.85 29.48 9.16
CA SER A 261 -1.76 28.61 8.42
C SER A 261 -1.00 27.44 7.78
N VAL A 262 -1.50 26.23 8.02
CA VAL A 262 -0.92 24.97 7.50
C VAL A 262 -2.01 24.18 6.79
N LEU A 263 -1.77 23.84 5.52
CA LEU A 263 -2.58 22.90 4.75
C LEU A 263 -1.84 21.58 4.65
N LEU A 264 -2.45 20.50 5.10
CA LEU A 264 -1.98 19.13 4.90
C LEU A 264 -2.82 18.46 3.80
N LEU A 265 -2.16 18.05 2.73
CA LEU A 265 -2.77 17.37 1.58
C LEU A 265 -2.45 15.87 1.62
N GLU A 266 -3.48 15.03 1.65
CA GLU A 266 -3.35 13.58 1.57
C GLU A 266 -4.12 13.05 0.35
N ARG A 267 -3.44 12.23 -0.47
CA ARG A 267 -4.04 11.65 -1.67
C ARG A 267 -5.07 10.56 -1.38
N GLY A 268 -4.96 9.90 -0.24
CA GLY A 268 -5.82 8.81 0.17
C GLY A 268 -7.01 9.25 1.00
N VAL A 269 -7.82 8.25 1.36
CA VAL A 269 -9.00 8.38 2.23
C VAL A 269 -8.61 8.39 3.71
N ALA A 270 -9.58 8.65 4.61
CA ALA A 270 -9.42 8.42 6.04
C ALA A 270 -9.18 6.94 6.35
N SER A 271 -8.35 6.65 7.36
CA SER A 271 -7.99 5.28 7.75
C SER A 271 -8.76 4.80 8.99
N THR A 272 -8.52 5.43 10.13
CA THR A 272 -9.08 5.03 11.42
C THR A 272 -10.50 5.54 11.61
N ALA A 273 -11.27 4.89 12.48
CA ALA A 273 -12.64 5.35 12.81
C ALA A 273 -12.65 6.80 13.33
N SER A 274 -11.65 7.18 14.14
CA SER A 274 -11.51 8.53 14.68
C SER A 274 -11.25 9.61 13.62
N THR A 275 -10.78 9.24 12.43
CA THR A 275 -10.54 10.16 11.32
C THR A 275 -11.62 10.13 10.24
N GLY A 276 -12.68 9.36 10.46
CA GLY A 276 -13.78 9.17 9.50
C GLY A 276 -13.60 7.98 8.55
N GLY A 277 -12.69 7.05 8.86
CA GLY A 277 -12.56 5.79 8.15
C GLY A 277 -13.82 4.93 8.28
N THR A 278 -14.23 4.28 7.19
CA THR A 278 -15.49 3.51 7.11
C THR A 278 -15.27 2.01 6.94
N ARG A 279 -14.03 1.55 6.80
CA ARG A 279 -13.71 0.14 6.64
C ARG A 279 -13.72 -0.58 7.99
N PHE A 280 -14.92 -0.77 8.51
CA PHE A 280 -15.11 -1.37 9.84
C PHE A 280 -14.83 -2.87 9.85
N VAL A 281 -14.37 -3.38 11.02
CA VAL A 281 -14.27 -4.81 11.24
C VAL A 281 -15.67 -5.43 11.36
N PRO A 282 -15.90 -6.68 10.90
CA PRO A 282 -17.25 -7.28 10.88
C PRO A 282 -17.93 -7.39 12.24
N TRP A 283 -17.16 -7.45 13.32
CA TRP A 283 -17.63 -7.63 14.69
C TRP A 283 -17.73 -6.33 15.50
N ASN A 284 -17.35 -5.16 14.92
CA ASN A 284 -17.47 -3.87 15.61
C ASN A 284 -17.51 -2.70 14.61
N SER A 285 -18.65 -2.04 14.50
CA SER A 285 -18.89 -0.89 13.60
C SER A 285 -18.25 0.43 14.06
N SER A 286 -17.53 0.43 15.18
CA SER A 286 -16.79 1.61 15.69
C SER A 286 -15.28 1.48 15.54
N LEU A 287 -14.78 0.38 14.93
CA LEU A 287 -13.38 0.10 14.73
C LEU A 287 -13.12 -0.28 13.28
N THR A 288 -12.14 0.35 12.66
CA THR A 288 -11.71 -0.04 11.32
C THR A 288 -10.63 -1.13 11.39
N TYR A 289 -10.34 -1.77 10.26
CA TYR A 289 -9.20 -2.69 10.13
C TYR A 289 -7.86 -2.01 10.43
N TYR A 290 -7.79 -0.69 10.32
CA TYR A 290 -6.59 0.08 10.67
C TYR A 290 -6.43 0.30 12.17
N ASP A 291 -7.52 0.23 12.94
CA ASP A 291 -7.50 0.44 14.40
C ASP A 291 -7.01 -0.80 15.16
N VAL A 292 -7.33 -2.02 14.70
CA VAL A 292 -7.14 -3.26 15.47
C VAL A 292 -5.79 -3.91 15.18
N PRO A 293 -4.84 -3.93 16.15
CA PRO A 293 -3.50 -4.47 15.92
C PRO A 293 -3.46 -5.93 15.49
N GLY A 294 -4.27 -6.79 16.11
CA GLY A 294 -4.24 -8.24 15.89
C GLY A 294 -4.61 -8.68 14.47
N ILE A 295 -5.28 -7.83 13.70
CA ILE A 295 -5.71 -8.15 12.33
C ILE A 295 -4.88 -7.48 11.24
N PHE A 296 -3.72 -6.92 11.59
CA PHE A 296 -2.83 -6.27 10.62
C PHE A 296 -2.59 -7.13 9.36
N ASN A 297 -2.38 -8.43 9.51
CA ASN A 297 -2.12 -9.33 8.37
C ASN A 297 -3.32 -9.55 7.46
N SER A 298 -4.50 -9.09 7.83
CA SER A 298 -5.70 -9.11 6.99
C SER A 298 -5.87 -7.86 6.13
N LEU A 299 -5.04 -6.84 6.34
CA LEU A 299 -4.92 -5.74 5.40
C LEU A 299 -4.30 -6.31 4.12
N PRO A 300 -5.00 -6.30 2.99
CA PRO A 300 -4.56 -7.01 1.79
C PRO A 300 -3.29 -6.36 1.23
N GLN A 301 -2.15 -6.93 1.57
CA GLN A 301 -0.83 -6.46 1.12
C GLN A 301 -0.54 -6.84 -0.35
N GLY A 302 -1.29 -7.77 -0.92
CA GLY A 302 -1.06 -8.29 -2.28
C GLY A 302 -1.97 -7.71 -3.36
N THR A 303 -3.14 -7.22 -3.01
CA THR A 303 -4.03 -6.50 -3.92
C THR A 303 -3.82 -5.02 -3.69
N ARG A 304 -3.14 -4.35 -4.61
CA ARG A 304 -2.99 -2.89 -4.64
C ARG A 304 -4.37 -2.26 -4.84
N GLY A 305 -5.14 -2.18 -3.77
CA GLY A 305 -6.49 -1.63 -3.72
C GLY A 305 -6.60 -0.68 -2.54
N GLU A 306 -7.60 -0.83 -1.75
CA GLU A 306 -7.94 0.04 -0.62
C GLU A 306 -6.78 0.33 0.34
N GLY A 307 -6.37 1.61 0.40
CA GLY A 307 -5.32 2.11 1.29
C GLY A 307 -3.89 1.92 0.80
N TYR A 308 -3.67 1.32 -0.38
CA TYR A 308 -2.34 1.17 -0.99
C TYR A 308 -2.22 1.91 -2.31
N CYS A 309 -1.01 2.43 -2.58
CA CYS A 309 -0.70 3.09 -3.83
C CYS A 309 -0.57 2.08 -4.97
N THR A 310 -1.10 2.42 -6.16
CA THR A 310 -1.02 1.60 -7.37
C THR A 310 0.08 2.06 -8.32
N ASP A 311 0.63 3.27 -8.10
CA ASP A 311 1.53 4.00 -8.99
C ASP A 311 2.95 4.17 -8.40
N THR A 312 3.35 3.29 -7.48
CA THR A 312 4.65 3.32 -6.80
C THR A 312 5.49 2.08 -7.10
N ALA A 313 6.82 2.22 -7.01
CA ALA A 313 7.80 1.16 -7.29
C ALA A 313 7.64 -0.10 -6.40
N SER A 314 7.05 0.05 -5.22
CA SER A 314 6.76 -1.02 -4.27
C SER A 314 5.49 -0.67 -3.48
N ILE A 315 5.13 -1.50 -2.50
CA ILE A 315 3.98 -1.27 -1.62
C ILE A 315 4.19 0.01 -0.81
N ALA A 316 3.20 0.90 -0.82
CA ALA A 316 3.15 2.12 0.00
C ALA A 316 1.71 2.41 0.42
N GLY A 317 1.52 3.02 1.59
CA GLY A 317 0.21 3.46 2.07
C GLY A 317 -0.26 4.72 1.36
N CYS A 318 -1.44 4.65 0.72
CA CYS A 318 -2.17 5.77 0.13
C CYS A 318 -3.47 6.00 0.90
N VAL A 319 -3.32 6.34 2.16
CA VAL A 319 -4.38 6.54 3.15
C VAL A 319 -3.85 7.48 4.22
N LEU A 320 -4.72 8.20 4.92
CA LEU A 320 -4.31 9.08 6.02
C LEU A 320 -3.52 8.27 7.07
N GLY A 321 -2.37 8.78 7.47
CA GLY A 321 -1.37 8.07 8.26
C GLY A 321 -0.32 7.34 7.41
N GLY A 322 -0.49 7.28 6.08
CA GLY A 322 0.44 6.63 5.15
C GLY A 322 0.81 5.22 5.58
N ASP A 323 2.08 4.85 5.44
CA ASP A 323 2.59 3.54 5.88
C ASP A 323 2.39 3.28 7.38
N GLY A 324 2.25 4.32 8.21
CA GLY A 324 1.91 4.20 9.64
C GLY A 324 0.55 3.57 9.90
N SER A 325 -0.40 3.71 8.98
CA SER A 325 -1.74 3.09 9.08
C SER A 325 -1.80 1.65 8.57
N VAL A 326 -0.86 1.24 7.70
CA VAL A 326 -0.89 -0.08 7.04
C VAL A 326 0.27 -1.00 7.44
N ASN A 327 1.19 -0.57 8.31
CA ASN A 327 2.34 -1.36 8.74
C ASN A 327 2.04 -2.28 9.94
N GLY A 328 3.00 -3.14 10.28
CA GLY A 328 2.95 -4.05 11.44
C GLY A 328 3.23 -3.37 12.80
N MET A 329 3.11 -2.06 12.89
CA MET A 329 3.25 -1.27 14.12
C MET A 329 4.61 -1.33 14.80
N ALA A 330 5.65 -1.89 14.18
CA ALA A 330 6.99 -1.88 14.76
C ALA A 330 7.47 -0.44 14.95
N PHE A 331 7.86 -0.10 16.18
CA PHE A 331 8.30 1.23 16.57
C PHE A 331 9.66 1.15 17.27
N ILE A 332 10.68 0.87 16.47
CA ILE A 332 12.01 0.58 16.97
C ILE A 332 12.74 1.88 17.31
N HIS A 333 12.92 2.15 18.60
CA HIS A 333 13.71 3.31 19.02
C HIS A 333 15.14 3.19 18.48
N PRO A 334 15.62 4.15 17.66
CA PRO A 334 16.93 4.06 17.06
C PRO A 334 18.04 4.10 18.12
N PRO A 335 19.04 3.22 18.02
CA PRO A 335 20.28 3.40 18.77
C PRO A 335 21.05 4.62 18.25
N THR A 336 22.02 5.12 19.02
CA THR A 336 22.76 6.33 18.69
C THR A 336 23.50 6.25 17.37
N TRP A 337 24.05 5.08 17.02
CA TRP A 337 24.79 4.86 15.79
C TRP A 337 23.91 4.99 14.51
N ASP A 338 22.59 4.86 14.61
CA ASP A 338 21.70 5.07 13.46
C ASP A 338 21.78 6.51 12.92
N PHE A 339 22.18 7.47 13.76
CA PHE A 339 22.47 8.84 13.39
C PHE A 339 23.99 9.15 13.34
N ASP A 340 24.78 8.56 14.24
CA ASP A 340 26.19 8.93 14.39
C ASP A 340 27.08 8.40 13.27
N ASP A 341 26.72 7.27 12.62
CA ASP A 341 27.59 6.63 11.64
C ASP A 341 27.59 7.35 10.27
N ASN A 342 26.44 7.72 9.73
CA ASN A 342 26.33 8.15 8.32
C ASN A 342 25.55 9.46 8.10
N TRP A 343 25.01 10.07 9.14
CA TRP A 343 24.34 11.36 8.99
C TRP A 343 25.34 12.51 9.07
N PRO A 344 25.07 13.63 8.38
CA PRO A 344 25.98 14.78 8.42
C PRO A 344 25.98 15.48 9.77
N LYS A 345 27.06 16.20 10.08
CA LYS A 345 27.15 17.05 11.28
C LYS A 345 25.94 17.98 11.39
N GLY A 346 25.34 18.09 12.58
CA GLY A 346 24.07 18.78 12.84
C GLY A 346 22.86 17.86 12.79
N TRP A 347 23.09 16.55 12.48
CA TRP A 347 22.12 15.47 12.50
C TRP A 347 22.63 14.23 13.25
N MET A 348 23.76 14.35 13.97
CA MET A 348 24.24 13.29 14.86
C MET A 348 23.27 13.09 16.03
N TRP A 349 23.39 11.99 16.75
CA TRP A 349 22.48 11.70 17.88
C TRP A 349 22.37 12.87 18.87
N ALA A 350 23.48 13.48 19.25
CA ALA A 350 23.49 14.65 20.14
C ALA A 350 22.63 15.82 19.60
N ASP A 351 22.55 15.98 18.28
CA ASP A 351 21.77 17.04 17.64
C ASP A 351 20.27 16.70 17.58
N VAL A 352 19.92 15.41 17.45
CA VAL A 352 18.54 14.94 17.26
C VAL A 352 17.88 14.46 18.56
N ALA A 353 18.65 14.19 19.61
CA ALA A 353 18.14 13.71 20.88
C ALA A 353 17.03 14.59 21.50
N PRO A 354 17.06 15.93 21.43
CA PRO A 354 15.95 16.75 21.90
C PRO A 354 14.65 16.56 21.07
N ALA A 355 14.77 16.31 19.77
CA ALA A 355 13.64 15.99 18.92
C ALA A 355 13.08 14.58 19.23
N ALA A 356 13.94 13.61 19.47
CA ALA A 356 13.56 12.28 19.93
C ALA A 356 12.82 12.34 21.29
N ALA A 357 13.30 13.14 22.24
CA ALA A 357 12.65 13.32 23.53
C ALA A 357 11.21 13.88 23.37
N ARG A 358 11.03 14.92 22.56
CA ARG A 358 9.69 15.47 22.27
C ARG A 358 8.77 14.43 21.62
N LEU A 359 9.29 13.66 20.65
CA LEU A 359 8.53 12.59 20.02
C LEU A 359 8.08 11.56 21.06
N TYR A 360 8.99 11.06 21.89
CA TYR A 360 8.70 9.98 22.84
C TYR A 360 7.81 10.42 24.01
N GLU A 361 7.77 11.71 24.32
CA GLU A 361 6.80 12.27 25.25
C GLU A 361 5.36 12.12 24.70
N ARG A 362 5.15 12.33 23.41
CA ARG A 362 3.84 12.25 22.74
C ARG A 362 3.51 10.85 22.23
N ASN A 363 4.50 10.14 21.77
CA ASN A 363 4.39 8.82 21.11
C ASN A 363 5.48 7.86 21.63
N PRO A 364 5.36 7.36 22.88
CA PRO A 364 6.43 6.60 23.51
C PRO A 364 6.64 5.20 22.92
N GLY A 365 5.62 4.63 22.26
CA GLY A 365 5.58 3.20 21.96
C GLY A 365 5.39 2.34 23.19
N THR A 366 5.33 1.02 23.00
CA THR A 366 5.19 0.06 24.10
C THR A 366 5.83 -1.27 23.77
N THR A 367 6.30 -1.98 24.81
CA THR A 367 6.67 -3.40 24.76
C THR A 367 5.62 -4.29 25.42
N MET A 368 4.55 -3.68 25.98
CA MET A 368 3.44 -4.36 26.62
C MET A 368 2.11 -3.71 26.17
N PRO A 369 1.55 -4.12 25.03
CA PRO A 369 0.36 -3.50 24.47
C PRO A 369 -0.94 -3.86 25.21
N SER A 370 -0.98 -4.99 25.91
CA SER A 370 -2.14 -5.45 26.69
C SER A 370 -2.17 -4.78 28.07
N ARG A 371 -3.31 -4.15 28.41
CA ARG A 371 -3.49 -3.37 29.63
C ARG A 371 -3.32 -4.21 30.92
N ASP A 372 -3.63 -5.50 30.86
CA ASP A 372 -3.47 -6.42 31.99
C ASP A 372 -2.03 -6.87 32.22
N GLY A 373 -1.07 -6.37 31.45
CA GLY A 373 0.35 -6.67 31.57
C GLY A 373 0.74 -8.08 31.13
N LYS A 374 -0.13 -8.77 30.36
CA LYS A 374 0.16 -10.11 29.85
C LYS A 374 0.53 -10.07 28.37
N GLN A 375 1.45 -10.95 28.00
CA GLN A 375 1.68 -11.29 26.60
C GLN A 375 0.84 -12.51 26.24
N TYR A 376 -0.03 -12.37 25.28
CA TYR A 376 -0.88 -13.43 24.73
C TYR A 376 -0.18 -14.11 23.57
N ASP A 377 -0.57 -15.36 23.27
CA ASP A 377 0.04 -16.15 22.18
C ASP A 377 1.58 -16.19 22.26
N ASN A 378 2.08 -16.42 23.46
CA ASN A 378 3.49 -16.20 23.81
C ASN A 378 4.39 -17.44 23.75
N GLN A 379 3.84 -18.63 23.39
CA GLN A 379 4.63 -19.88 23.43
C GLN A 379 5.84 -19.84 22.50
N SER A 380 5.68 -19.26 21.31
CA SER A 380 6.80 -19.08 20.37
C SER A 380 7.88 -18.14 20.93
N SER A 381 7.49 -17.06 21.60
CA SER A 381 8.46 -16.13 22.22
C SER A 381 9.19 -16.74 23.42
N VAL A 382 8.52 -17.55 24.22
CA VAL A 382 9.13 -18.28 25.34
C VAL A 382 10.15 -19.30 24.82
N LEU A 383 9.78 -20.10 23.83
CA LEU A 383 10.65 -21.10 23.20
C LEU A 383 11.89 -20.44 22.59
N LEU A 384 11.68 -19.40 21.77
CA LEU A 384 12.77 -18.67 21.12
C LEU A 384 13.67 -17.94 22.11
N SER A 385 13.12 -17.31 23.13
CA SER A 385 13.89 -16.66 24.20
C SER A 385 14.82 -17.65 24.90
N GLY A 386 14.31 -18.85 25.24
CA GLY A 386 15.11 -19.94 25.83
C GLY A 386 16.21 -20.42 24.89
N TRP A 387 15.90 -20.59 23.61
CA TRP A 387 16.86 -21.01 22.60
C TRP A 387 17.97 -19.97 22.35
N LEU A 388 17.60 -18.69 22.20
CA LEU A 388 18.55 -17.59 22.04
C LEU A 388 19.46 -17.44 23.28
N LYS A 389 18.89 -17.48 24.48
CA LYS A 389 19.66 -17.39 25.74
C LYS A 389 20.69 -18.50 25.84
N ARG A 390 20.33 -19.76 25.53
CA ARG A 390 21.27 -20.90 25.52
C ARG A 390 22.40 -20.72 24.49
N ASN A 391 22.17 -19.91 23.44
CA ASN A 391 23.16 -19.59 22.41
C ASN A 391 23.89 -18.25 22.65
N GLY A 392 23.85 -17.70 23.87
CA GLY A 392 24.63 -16.53 24.28
C GLY A 392 24.05 -15.18 23.80
N TRP A 393 22.76 -15.13 23.52
CA TRP A 393 22.07 -13.87 23.27
C TRP A 393 21.55 -13.28 24.58
N THR A 394 21.52 -11.93 24.67
CA THR A 394 21.15 -11.19 25.88
C THR A 394 19.73 -10.64 25.75
N TYR A 395 18.94 -10.75 26.81
CA TYR A 395 17.64 -10.09 26.89
C TYR A 395 17.83 -8.57 27.03
N ALA A 396 17.08 -7.80 26.26
CA ALA A 396 17.01 -6.34 26.35
C ALA A 396 15.62 -5.82 25.99
N ASP A 397 15.07 -4.92 26.80
CA ASP A 397 13.93 -4.10 26.42
C ASP A 397 14.44 -3.00 25.49
N GLY A 398 14.09 -3.07 24.20
CA GLY A 398 14.66 -2.19 23.18
C GLY A 398 14.18 -0.73 23.25
N ILE A 399 13.09 -0.43 23.97
CA ILE A 399 12.65 0.94 24.27
C ILE A 399 13.52 1.54 25.38
N LYS A 400 13.70 0.79 26.48
CA LYS A 400 14.50 1.25 27.64
C LYS A 400 16.00 1.26 27.38
N SER A 401 16.47 0.41 26.48
CA SER A 401 17.89 0.21 26.19
C SER A 401 18.14 0.15 24.68
N PRO A 402 17.89 1.24 23.90
CA PRO A 402 18.00 1.22 22.45
C PRO A 402 19.39 0.83 21.93
N ASN A 403 20.46 1.14 22.69
CA ASN A 403 21.84 0.81 22.33
C ASN A 403 22.25 -0.66 22.63
N SER A 404 21.36 -1.50 23.13
CA SER A 404 21.64 -2.92 23.39
C SER A 404 21.38 -3.84 22.19
N LYS A 405 21.14 -3.29 20.99
CA LYS A 405 20.73 -4.01 19.78
C LYS A 405 21.92 -4.66 19.02
N ILE A 406 22.83 -5.34 19.72
CA ILE A 406 24.04 -5.93 19.08
C ILE A 406 23.94 -7.46 18.94
N ARG A 407 23.53 -8.16 20.01
CA ARG A 407 23.26 -9.59 20.05
C ARG A 407 22.18 -9.82 21.11
N SER A 408 21.00 -9.31 20.84
CA SER A 408 19.95 -9.20 21.85
C SER A 408 18.60 -9.68 21.31
N PHE A 409 17.73 -10.02 22.25
CA PHE A 409 16.32 -10.33 22.00
C PHE A 409 15.46 -9.69 23.09
N GLY A 410 14.20 -9.44 22.76
CA GLY A 410 13.26 -8.87 23.73
C GLY A 410 11.84 -8.78 23.16
N PRO A 411 10.91 -8.25 23.96
CA PRO A 411 9.54 -8.05 23.50
C PRO A 411 9.51 -7.07 22.32
N PRO A 412 8.54 -7.22 21.41
CA PRO A 412 8.38 -6.31 20.26
C PRO A 412 8.17 -4.88 20.74
N GLN A 413 8.82 -3.93 20.07
CA GLN A 413 8.65 -2.50 20.28
C GLN A 413 7.54 -2.03 19.35
N LEU A 414 6.39 -1.61 19.88
CA LEU A 414 5.16 -1.43 19.12
C LEU A 414 4.57 -0.02 19.27
N ASN A 415 4.02 0.50 18.21
CA ASN A 415 3.24 1.75 18.17
C ASN A 415 1.76 1.43 18.43
N ILE A 416 1.47 1.04 19.65
CA ILE A 416 0.13 0.66 20.14
C ILE A 416 -0.14 1.40 21.45
N ALA A 417 -1.34 1.91 21.61
CA ALA A 417 -1.79 2.54 22.86
C ALA A 417 -3.28 2.24 23.08
N GLY A 418 -3.66 1.90 24.32
CA GLY A 418 -5.04 1.60 24.67
C GLY A 418 -5.67 0.42 23.93
N GLY A 419 -4.87 -0.50 23.40
CA GLY A 419 -5.32 -1.66 22.64
C GLY A 419 -5.56 -1.40 21.15
N ILE A 420 -5.33 -0.17 20.65
CA ILE A 420 -5.46 0.18 19.25
C ILE A 420 -4.10 0.58 18.65
N ARG A 421 -3.98 0.53 17.31
CA ARG A 421 -2.86 1.13 16.59
C ARG A 421 -2.70 2.57 17.03
N SER A 422 -1.47 2.97 17.35
CA SER A 422 -1.11 4.34 17.70
C SER A 422 -0.26 4.96 16.58
N GLY A 423 0.30 6.13 16.85
CA GLY A 423 1.14 6.88 15.93
C GLY A 423 0.64 8.30 15.74
N PRO A 424 1.24 9.05 14.82
CA PRO A 424 0.97 10.49 14.69
C PRO A 424 -0.48 10.81 14.32
N ILE A 425 -1.22 9.86 13.79
CA ILE A 425 -2.66 10.01 13.54
C ILE A 425 -3.46 10.19 14.85
N HIS A 426 -2.99 9.63 15.97
CA HIS A 426 -3.60 9.76 17.30
C HIS A 426 -2.87 10.73 18.22
N THR A 427 -1.56 10.97 17.98
CA THR A 427 -0.71 11.71 18.90
C THR A 427 -0.36 13.13 18.40
N TYR A 428 -0.41 13.38 17.10
CA TYR A 428 -0.10 14.67 16.48
C TYR A 428 -1.29 15.30 15.75
N LEU A 429 -2.04 14.52 14.97
CA LEU A 429 -3.15 15.06 14.18
C LEU A 429 -4.22 15.77 15.02
N PRO A 430 -4.68 15.23 16.18
CA PRO A 430 -5.65 15.95 17.01
C PRO A 430 -5.13 17.29 17.52
N LEU A 431 -3.83 17.39 17.83
CA LEU A 431 -3.18 18.62 18.25
C LEU A 431 -3.11 19.66 17.10
N ALA A 432 -2.84 19.18 15.88
CA ALA A 432 -2.89 20.04 14.70
C ALA A 432 -4.31 20.54 14.42
N GLN A 433 -5.31 19.66 14.49
CA GLN A 433 -6.72 19.99 14.27
C GLN A 433 -7.29 20.97 15.30
N ALA A 434 -6.74 20.99 16.50
CA ALA A 434 -7.09 21.99 17.52
C ALA A 434 -6.61 23.42 17.18
N SER A 435 -5.71 23.58 16.21
CA SER A 435 -5.23 24.88 15.75
C SER A 435 -6.18 25.46 14.69
N PRO A 436 -6.69 26.70 14.85
CA PRO A 436 -7.57 27.32 13.87
C PRO A 436 -6.94 27.52 12.48
N GLY A 437 -5.62 27.56 12.42
CA GLY A 437 -4.86 27.73 11.17
C GLY A 437 -4.60 26.43 10.41
N PHE A 438 -5.01 25.26 10.93
CA PHE A 438 -4.78 23.98 10.30
C PHE A 438 -5.96 23.53 9.43
N LYS A 439 -5.64 23.01 8.26
CA LYS A 439 -6.60 22.36 7.36
C LYS A 439 -6.02 21.03 6.86
N LEU A 440 -6.84 20.00 6.87
CA LEU A 440 -6.57 18.71 6.23
C LEU A 440 -7.50 18.52 5.03
N GLU A 441 -6.93 18.18 3.87
CA GLU A 441 -7.69 17.76 2.69
C GLU A 441 -7.28 16.37 2.29
N LEU A 442 -8.26 15.44 2.24
CA LEU A 442 -8.11 14.06 1.78
C LEU A 442 -8.48 13.95 0.30
N ASN A 443 -8.18 12.81 -0.32
CA ASN A 443 -8.43 12.54 -1.74
C ASN A 443 -7.83 13.60 -2.67
N THR A 444 -6.73 14.24 -2.24
CA THR A 444 -6.09 15.36 -2.93
C THR A 444 -4.64 15.01 -3.23
N LYS A 445 -4.37 14.53 -4.45
CA LYS A 445 -3.04 14.13 -4.91
C LYS A 445 -2.27 15.36 -5.41
N VAL A 446 -1.16 15.68 -4.76
CA VAL A 446 -0.23 16.68 -5.31
C VAL A 446 0.55 16.08 -6.47
N ILE A 447 0.48 16.74 -7.62
CA ILE A 447 1.14 16.33 -8.86
C ILE A 447 2.54 16.91 -8.92
N ARG A 448 2.68 18.21 -8.69
CA ARG A 448 3.95 18.96 -8.72
C ARG A 448 3.90 20.20 -7.86
N VAL A 449 5.06 20.78 -7.59
CA VAL A 449 5.19 22.13 -7.10
C VAL A 449 5.27 23.12 -8.27
N LEU A 450 4.71 24.31 -8.07
CA LEU A 450 4.79 25.44 -9.01
C LEU A 450 5.82 26.43 -8.53
N ARG A 451 6.62 26.99 -9.43
CA ARG A 451 7.70 27.91 -9.04
C ARG A 451 7.94 28.99 -10.09
N ASN A 452 8.54 30.09 -9.62
CA ASN A 452 9.10 31.15 -10.42
C ASN A 452 10.60 31.25 -10.05
N GLY A 453 11.48 30.77 -10.93
CA GLY A 453 12.89 30.58 -10.63
C GLY A 453 13.11 29.63 -9.44
N SER A 454 13.75 30.10 -8.37
CA SER A 454 14.01 29.34 -7.14
C SER A 454 12.83 29.34 -6.15
N ILE A 455 11.86 30.25 -6.31
CA ILE A 455 10.75 30.49 -5.38
C ILE A 455 9.58 29.59 -5.75
N ILE A 456 9.16 28.70 -4.83
CA ILE A 456 7.93 27.95 -4.95
C ILE A 456 6.74 28.87 -4.64
N THR A 457 5.76 28.88 -5.53
CA THR A 457 4.57 29.70 -5.45
C THR A 457 3.32 28.96 -5.00
N GLY A 458 3.32 27.61 -5.13
CA GLY A 458 2.19 26.77 -4.77
C GLY A 458 2.37 25.33 -5.22
N VAL A 459 1.29 24.59 -5.25
CA VAL A 459 1.20 23.21 -5.74
C VAL A 459 0.07 23.05 -6.73
N GLU A 460 0.26 22.14 -7.71
CA GLU A 460 -0.81 21.63 -8.56
C GLU A 460 -1.28 20.30 -7.98
N THR A 461 -2.59 20.17 -7.79
CA THR A 461 -3.25 19.00 -7.21
C THR A 461 -4.22 18.39 -8.19
N GLU A 462 -4.55 17.13 -7.97
CA GLU A 462 -5.56 16.35 -8.69
C GLU A 462 -6.53 15.72 -7.70
N THR A 463 -7.80 15.88 -7.96
CA THR A 463 -8.92 15.30 -7.23
C THR A 463 -9.88 14.64 -8.22
N ALA A 464 -10.93 13.98 -7.74
CA ALA A 464 -11.99 13.46 -8.60
C ALA A 464 -12.69 14.55 -9.44
N SER A 465 -12.64 15.81 -8.99
CA SER A 465 -13.23 16.99 -9.70
C SER A 465 -12.29 17.60 -10.73
N GLY A 466 -11.05 17.12 -10.84
CA GLY A 466 -10.04 17.65 -11.76
C GLY A 466 -8.82 18.25 -11.07
N ARG A 467 -8.08 19.06 -11.84
CA ARG A 467 -6.86 19.71 -11.33
C ARG A 467 -7.12 21.08 -10.73
N GLN A 468 -6.39 21.40 -9.67
CA GLN A 468 -6.47 22.67 -8.96
C GLN A 468 -5.06 23.18 -8.62
N ILE A 469 -4.89 24.49 -8.62
CA ILE A 469 -3.71 25.18 -8.10
C ILE A 469 -4.02 25.74 -6.71
N ILE A 470 -3.18 25.43 -5.73
CA ILE A 470 -3.24 25.98 -4.38
C ILE A 470 -1.96 26.80 -4.16
N ASN A 471 -2.13 28.11 -3.95
CA ASN A 471 -1.02 29.04 -3.83
C ASN A 471 -0.53 29.19 -2.38
N LEU A 472 0.77 29.49 -2.24
CA LEU A 472 1.38 29.94 -1.00
C LEU A 472 1.11 31.42 -0.78
N LYS A 473 1.04 31.85 0.49
CA LYS A 473 1.24 33.25 0.86
C LYS A 473 2.67 33.69 0.54
N ALA A 474 2.88 34.98 0.37
CA ALA A 474 4.22 35.52 0.20
C ALA A 474 5.16 35.06 1.34
N GLY A 475 6.31 34.51 0.95
CA GLY A 475 7.26 33.88 1.87
C GLY A 475 6.78 32.53 2.45
N GLY A 476 5.71 31.92 1.97
CA GLY A 476 5.24 30.57 2.32
C GLY A 476 6.22 29.48 1.88
N SER A 477 5.99 28.23 2.31
CA SER A 477 6.87 27.09 1.97
C SER A 477 6.06 25.83 1.69
N VAL A 478 6.57 24.98 0.81
CA VAL A 478 6.08 23.61 0.56
C VAL A 478 7.02 22.60 1.23
N LEU A 479 6.45 21.63 1.93
CA LEU A 479 7.17 20.55 2.57
C LEU A 479 6.71 19.21 1.97
N LEU A 480 7.59 18.50 1.31
CA LEU A 480 7.32 17.18 0.72
C LEU A 480 7.46 16.10 1.81
N ALA A 481 6.35 15.42 2.05
CA ALA A 481 6.18 14.30 2.99
C ALA A 481 5.42 13.14 2.33
N ALA A 482 5.49 13.06 0.98
CA ALA A 482 4.73 12.11 0.18
C ALA A 482 5.28 10.67 0.23
N GLY A 483 6.35 10.45 0.98
CA GLY A 483 7.05 9.17 1.12
C GLY A 483 8.10 8.94 0.04
N VAL A 484 9.03 8.06 0.36
CA VAL A 484 10.26 7.83 -0.43
C VAL A 484 10.03 7.47 -1.90
N MET A 485 8.85 6.93 -2.23
CA MET A 485 8.50 6.56 -3.60
C MET A 485 7.68 7.64 -4.33
N SER A 486 6.96 8.50 -3.62
CA SER A 486 6.14 9.55 -4.24
C SER A 486 6.80 10.92 -4.22
N THR A 487 7.65 11.24 -3.25
CA THR A 487 8.42 12.49 -3.22
C THR A 487 9.31 12.66 -4.47
N PRO A 488 10.06 11.64 -4.96
CA PRO A 488 10.77 11.74 -6.22
C PRO A 488 9.87 12.04 -7.42
N ARG A 489 8.68 11.43 -7.48
CA ARG A 489 7.70 11.71 -8.54
C ARG A 489 7.30 13.19 -8.56
N VAL A 490 6.98 13.76 -7.39
CA VAL A 490 6.64 15.19 -7.30
C VAL A 490 7.82 16.05 -7.76
N LEU A 491 9.05 15.70 -7.37
CA LEU A 491 10.25 16.41 -7.81
C LEU A 491 10.46 16.31 -9.34
N PHE A 492 10.39 15.11 -9.93
CA PHE A 492 10.52 14.92 -11.38
C PHE A 492 9.45 15.70 -12.16
N ASN A 493 8.20 15.65 -11.71
CA ASN A 493 7.09 16.41 -12.29
C ASN A 493 7.28 17.94 -12.17
N SER A 494 8.12 18.40 -11.24
CA SER A 494 8.44 19.80 -11.01
C SER A 494 9.71 20.26 -11.76
N GLY A 495 10.28 19.41 -12.60
CA GLY A 495 11.53 19.67 -13.29
C GLY A 495 12.77 19.62 -12.38
N ILE A 496 12.71 18.83 -11.29
CA ILE A 496 13.79 18.69 -10.31
C ILE A 496 14.24 17.22 -10.28
N GLY A 497 15.46 16.95 -10.74
CA GLY A 497 16.00 15.58 -10.79
C GLY A 497 16.94 15.39 -11.96
N PRO A 498 17.38 14.13 -12.24
CA PRO A 498 18.18 13.85 -13.45
C PRO A 498 17.42 14.22 -14.72
N ALA A 499 18.06 14.90 -15.65
CA ALA A 499 17.47 15.33 -16.92
C ALA A 499 16.74 14.20 -17.68
N ALA A 500 17.30 12.98 -17.60
CA ALA A 500 16.67 11.80 -18.23
C ALA A 500 15.28 11.51 -17.65
N GLN A 501 15.08 11.67 -16.34
CA GLN A 501 13.78 11.44 -15.70
C GLN A 501 12.78 12.56 -16.02
N ILE A 502 13.23 13.81 -16.06
CA ILE A 502 12.39 14.96 -16.43
C ILE A 502 11.95 14.83 -17.90
N ASN A 503 12.81 14.35 -18.80
CA ASN A 503 12.47 14.07 -20.19
C ASN A 503 11.38 12.98 -20.32
N ILE A 504 11.41 11.93 -19.48
CA ILE A 504 10.37 10.90 -19.45
C ILE A 504 9.03 11.52 -19.05
N VAL A 505 8.99 12.41 -18.06
CA VAL A 505 7.78 13.14 -17.66
C VAL A 505 7.26 13.99 -18.83
N LYS A 506 8.15 14.78 -19.46
CA LYS A 506 7.82 15.67 -20.59
C LYS A 506 7.24 14.90 -21.80
N ALA A 507 7.79 13.73 -22.10
CA ALA A 507 7.36 12.87 -23.20
C ALA A 507 6.20 11.94 -22.85
N GLY A 508 5.81 11.88 -21.57
CA GLY A 508 4.80 10.96 -21.06
C GLY A 508 3.36 11.44 -21.27
N THR A 509 2.43 10.65 -20.73
CA THR A 509 0.98 10.85 -20.88
C THR A 509 0.36 11.71 -19.78
N THR A 510 1.14 12.16 -18.80
CA THR A 510 0.64 12.95 -17.65
C THR A 510 0.23 14.38 -18.00
N GLY A 511 0.57 14.87 -19.19
CA GLY A 511 0.33 16.25 -19.62
C GLY A 511 1.17 17.29 -18.85
N ILE A 512 2.22 16.85 -18.13
CA ILE A 512 3.09 17.75 -17.37
C ILE A 512 4.25 18.16 -18.26
N THR A 513 4.43 19.48 -18.40
CA THR A 513 5.58 20.06 -19.08
C THR A 513 6.24 21.10 -18.21
N VAL A 514 7.57 21.06 -18.13
CA VAL A 514 8.42 22.08 -17.47
C VAL A 514 9.46 22.53 -18.49
N PRO A 515 9.57 23.84 -18.78
CA PRO A 515 10.62 24.35 -19.68
C PRO A 515 12.01 23.89 -19.25
N GLU A 516 12.87 23.58 -20.20
CA GLU A 516 14.23 23.10 -19.90
C GLU A 516 15.07 24.15 -19.15
N SER A 517 14.82 25.44 -19.41
CA SER A 517 15.43 26.54 -18.66
C SER A 517 15.15 26.51 -17.16
N ASP A 518 14.08 25.83 -16.78
CA ASP A 518 13.64 25.74 -15.39
C ASP A 518 14.09 24.46 -14.70
N TRP A 519 14.80 23.55 -15.39
CA TRP A 519 15.22 22.30 -14.80
C TRP A 519 16.33 22.52 -13.73
N ILE A 520 16.17 21.82 -12.61
CA ILE A 520 17.18 21.74 -11.56
C ILE A 520 17.76 20.32 -11.58
N ASN A 521 18.96 20.16 -12.10
CA ASN A 521 19.62 18.85 -12.17
C ASN A 521 20.11 18.45 -10.78
N LEU A 522 19.50 17.43 -10.18
CA LEU A 522 19.81 16.87 -8.87
C LEU A 522 19.75 15.34 -8.92
N PRO A 523 20.52 14.62 -8.05
CA PRO A 523 20.57 13.16 -8.06
C PRO A 523 19.37 12.49 -7.39
N VAL A 524 18.16 12.96 -7.65
CA VAL A 524 16.90 12.39 -7.12
C VAL A 524 16.75 10.95 -7.58
N GLY A 525 16.51 10.05 -6.64
CA GLY A 525 16.31 8.62 -6.89
C GLY A 525 17.60 7.80 -7.03
N LEU A 526 18.79 8.40 -6.99
CA LEU A 526 20.04 7.68 -7.31
C LEU A 526 20.71 6.94 -6.14
N ASP A 527 20.27 7.13 -4.89
CA ASP A 527 20.89 6.51 -3.70
C ASP A 527 19.85 5.83 -2.79
N VAL A 528 18.90 5.11 -3.38
CA VAL A 528 17.86 4.44 -2.61
C VAL A 528 18.43 3.22 -1.90
N LYS A 529 18.12 3.10 -0.61
CA LYS A 529 18.40 1.94 0.23
C LYS A 529 17.11 1.31 0.70
N ASP A 530 17.11 0.00 0.93
CA ASP A 530 16.04 -0.73 1.62
C ASP A 530 16.62 -1.90 2.41
N HIS A 531 15.95 -2.27 3.46
CA HIS A 531 16.22 -3.53 4.14
C HIS A 531 15.96 -4.69 3.17
N SER A 532 16.97 -5.53 2.92
CA SER A 532 16.72 -6.80 2.25
C SER A 532 16.21 -7.84 3.25
N ARG A 533 15.33 -8.74 2.81
CA ARG A 533 14.61 -9.67 3.67
C ARG A 533 14.73 -11.11 3.19
N TYR A 534 14.99 -12.02 4.15
CA TYR A 534 14.78 -13.46 4.01
C TYR A 534 14.00 -13.97 5.22
N THR A 535 13.18 -15.00 5.04
CA THR A 535 12.44 -15.64 6.12
C THR A 535 12.94 -17.08 6.28
N LEU A 536 13.38 -17.43 7.50
CA LEU A 536 13.76 -18.79 7.85
C LEU A 536 12.63 -19.40 8.66
N THR A 537 12.15 -20.56 8.22
CA THR A 537 11.14 -21.35 8.93
C THR A 537 11.80 -22.53 9.63
N PHE A 538 11.47 -22.72 10.89
CA PHE A 538 11.94 -23.81 11.73
C PHE A 538 10.76 -24.63 12.22
N ASN A 539 10.86 -25.96 12.10
CA ASN A 539 9.95 -26.90 12.74
C ASN A 539 10.24 -26.94 14.24
N VAL A 540 9.19 -27.02 15.04
CA VAL A 540 9.25 -27.05 16.51
C VAL A 540 9.06 -28.48 16.99
N THR A 541 9.96 -28.97 17.85
CA THR A 541 9.95 -30.36 18.31
C THR A 541 8.86 -30.68 19.33
N THR A 542 8.28 -29.65 20.01
CA THR A 542 7.35 -29.83 21.13
C THR A 542 5.90 -29.41 20.82
N GLY A 543 5.65 -28.87 19.64
CA GLY A 543 4.38 -28.25 19.29
C GLY A 543 4.14 -26.92 20.04
N LEU A 544 3.27 -26.10 19.48
CA LEU A 544 2.85 -24.81 20.03
C LEU A 544 1.31 -24.73 20.00
N SER A 545 0.75 -23.89 20.84
CA SER A 545 -0.64 -23.44 20.70
C SER A 545 -0.59 -21.97 20.29
N THR A 546 -1.01 -21.66 19.05
CA THR A 546 -0.93 -20.33 18.48
C THR A 546 -2.26 -19.93 17.85
N TYR A 547 -2.49 -18.63 17.74
CA TYR A 547 -3.64 -18.10 16.99
C TYR A 547 -3.37 -18.13 15.49
N SER A 548 -4.28 -18.73 14.75
CA SER A 548 -4.29 -18.63 13.28
C SER A 548 -4.82 -17.26 12.83
N ILE A 549 -4.48 -16.87 11.60
CA ILE A 549 -5.02 -15.63 11.00
C ILE A 549 -6.57 -15.66 10.96
N ALA A 550 -7.16 -16.80 10.70
CA ALA A 550 -8.61 -16.96 10.67
C ALA A 550 -9.28 -16.69 12.04
N GLN A 551 -8.65 -17.12 13.14
CA GLN A 551 -9.12 -16.82 14.51
C GLN A 551 -8.97 -15.34 14.85
N LEU A 552 -7.91 -14.67 14.37
CA LEU A 552 -7.73 -13.23 14.59
C LEU A 552 -8.75 -12.39 13.79
N LEU A 553 -9.14 -12.85 12.60
CA LEU A 553 -10.18 -12.20 11.79
C LEU A 553 -11.59 -12.38 12.36
N ASN A 554 -11.85 -13.54 12.96
CA ASN A 554 -13.13 -13.91 13.58
C ASN A 554 -12.87 -14.26 15.05
N PRO A 555 -12.57 -13.27 15.90
CA PRO A 555 -12.25 -13.51 17.31
C PRO A 555 -13.45 -14.10 18.06
N SER A 556 -13.14 -14.99 19.02
CA SER A 556 -14.16 -15.51 19.94
C SER A 556 -14.77 -14.41 20.79
N GLU A 557 -15.94 -14.63 21.40
CA GLU A 557 -16.54 -13.67 22.33
C GLU A 557 -15.59 -13.35 23.51
N ALA A 558 -14.85 -14.35 23.98
CA ALA A 558 -13.86 -14.15 25.04
C ALA A 558 -12.71 -13.24 24.59
N ASP A 559 -12.23 -13.36 23.34
CA ASP A 559 -11.19 -12.48 22.79
C ASP A 559 -11.71 -11.05 22.58
N LYS A 560 -12.96 -10.89 22.12
CA LYS A 560 -13.63 -9.59 22.02
C LYS A 560 -13.80 -8.92 23.38
N ASP A 561 -14.24 -9.66 24.39
CA ASP A 561 -14.38 -9.16 25.76
C ASP A 561 -13.05 -8.69 26.36
N LEU A 562 -11.97 -9.42 26.10
CA LEU A 562 -10.62 -8.98 26.47
C LEU A 562 -10.22 -7.72 25.73
N TYR A 563 -10.46 -7.67 24.41
CA TYR A 563 -10.12 -6.54 23.58
C TYR A 563 -10.84 -5.26 24.03
N TYR A 564 -12.14 -5.33 24.32
CA TYR A 564 -12.91 -4.19 24.84
C TYR A 564 -12.40 -3.66 26.20
N LYS A 565 -11.69 -4.50 26.95
CA LYS A 565 -10.98 -4.13 28.18
C LYS A 565 -9.55 -3.62 27.91
N GLY A 566 -9.15 -3.50 26.64
CA GLY A 566 -7.81 -3.09 26.19
C GLY A 566 -6.76 -4.18 26.42
N SER A 567 -7.16 -5.45 26.48
CA SER A 567 -6.29 -6.59 26.75
C SER A 567 -6.50 -7.71 25.71
N GLY A 568 -5.68 -8.75 25.77
CA GLY A 568 -5.84 -9.92 24.90
C GLY A 568 -4.99 -9.87 23.62
N VAL A 569 -5.06 -10.97 22.86
CA VAL A 569 -4.26 -11.14 21.63
C VAL A 569 -4.53 -10.09 20.57
N MET A 570 -5.76 -9.57 20.51
CA MET A 570 -6.16 -8.55 19.51
C MET A 570 -5.49 -7.19 19.73
N THR A 571 -4.95 -6.91 20.93
CA THR A 571 -4.16 -5.70 21.24
C THR A 571 -2.71 -5.82 20.79
N GLN A 572 -2.27 -6.97 20.28
CA GLN A 572 -0.90 -7.26 19.88
C GLN A 572 -0.76 -7.29 18.37
N SER A 573 0.38 -6.83 17.86
CA SER A 573 0.76 -7.07 16.47
C SER A 573 1.13 -8.54 16.25
N PHE A 574 1.51 -8.88 15.01
CA PHE A 574 1.92 -10.25 14.65
C PHE A 574 3.26 -10.68 15.28
N GLN A 575 4.10 -9.72 15.61
CA GLN A 575 5.43 -9.99 16.20
C GLN A 575 5.29 -10.51 17.63
N ARG A 576 5.98 -11.62 17.94
CA ARG A 576 6.00 -12.20 19.30
C ARG A 576 7.33 -11.98 20.00
N LEU A 577 8.40 -11.75 19.26
CA LEU A 577 9.74 -11.46 19.74
C LEU A 577 10.50 -10.68 18.69
N ASP A 578 11.28 -9.68 19.10
CA ASP A 578 12.27 -9.00 18.27
C ASP A 578 13.68 -9.44 18.66
N THR A 579 14.55 -9.58 17.67
CA THR A 579 15.96 -9.85 17.92
C THR A 579 16.84 -8.93 17.06
N PHE A 580 18.04 -8.63 17.56
CA PHE A 580 18.99 -7.77 16.88
C PHE A 580 20.37 -8.41 16.88
N ARG A 581 21.05 -8.37 15.74
CA ARG A 581 22.37 -8.95 15.56
C ARG A 581 23.27 -8.04 14.73
N GLN A 582 24.42 -7.69 15.26
CA GLN A 582 25.50 -7.05 14.50
C GLN A 582 26.44 -8.11 13.93
N ILE A 583 26.59 -8.14 12.62
CA ILE A 583 27.56 -8.97 11.91
C ILE A 583 28.74 -8.10 11.51
N LYS A 584 29.96 -8.58 11.75
CA LYS A 584 31.19 -7.95 11.26
C LYS A 584 31.73 -8.78 10.09
N THR A 585 31.82 -8.19 8.90
CA THR A 585 32.39 -8.82 7.72
C THR A 585 33.93 -8.84 7.80
N LYS A 586 34.57 -9.64 6.95
CA LYS A 586 36.04 -9.73 6.87
C LYS A 586 36.71 -8.39 6.59
N ASN A 587 36.03 -7.48 5.85
CA ASN A 587 36.52 -6.14 5.56
C ASN A 587 36.23 -5.14 6.70
N GLY A 588 35.74 -5.60 7.84
CA GLY A 588 35.48 -4.81 9.03
C GLY A 588 34.15 -4.06 9.06
N ASN A 589 33.33 -4.13 8.01
CA ASN A 589 32.01 -3.50 7.99
C ASN A 589 31.11 -4.12 9.06
N LYS A 590 30.40 -3.25 9.78
CA LYS A 590 29.39 -3.63 10.77
C LYS A 590 28.02 -3.51 10.13
N ILE A 591 27.32 -4.61 10.00
CA ILE A 591 25.98 -4.66 9.38
C ILE A 591 25.00 -5.21 10.42
N MET A 592 23.90 -4.50 10.61
CA MET A 592 22.87 -4.86 11.57
C MET A 592 21.81 -5.75 10.91
N PHE A 593 21.26 -6.64 11.71
CA PHE A 593 20.09 -7.46 11.38
C PHE A 593 19.04 -7.28 12.46
N GLN A 594 17.81 -7.03 12.05
CA GLN A 594 16.62 -7.19 12.88
C GLN A 594 15.91 -8.48 12.45
N MET A 595 15.33 -9.21 13.42
CA MET A 595 14.49 -10.36 13.10
C MET A 595 13.19 -10.27 13.89
N HIS A 596 12.08 -10.39 13.18
CA HIS A 596 10.78 -10.55 13.80
C HIS A 596 10.45 -12.03 13.89
N CYS A 597 10.05 -12.46 15.06
CA CYS A 597 9.64 -13.83 15.30
C CYS A 597 8.12 -13.92 15.40
N ASN A 598 7.52 -14.82 14.67
CA ASN A 598 6.10 -15.12 14.72
C ASN A 598 5.84 -16.62 14.56
N SER A 599 4.62 -17.03 14.86
CA SER A 599 4.10 -18.36 14.60
C SER A 599 2.63 -18.26 14.28
N TYR A 600 2.22 -18.88 13.17
CA TYR A 600 0.82 -19.01 12.77
C TYR A 600 0.39 -20.48 12.66
N ALA A 601 1.30 -21.38 12.97
CA ALA A 601 1.08 -22.82 12.96
C ALA A 601 1.65 -23.44 14.25
N ASN A 602 1.06 -24.54 14.69
CA ASN A 602 1.41 -25.16 15.96
C ASN A 602 2.73 -25.95 15.92
N ASP A 603 3.32 -26.10 14.74
CA ASP A 603 4.51 -26.91 14.50
C ASP A 603 5.70 -26.13 13.93
N THR A 604 5.54 -24.84 13.68
CA THR A 604 6.59 -23.99 13.08
C THR A 604 6.72 -22.63 13.73
N VAL A 605 7.93 -22.08 13.68
CA VAL A 605 8.21 -20.66 13.95
C VAL A 605 8.94 -20.06 12.75
N GLN A 606 8.67 -18.78 12.47
CA GLN A 606 9.31 -18.02 11.41
C GLN A 606 10.19 -16.93 12.01
N LEU A 607 11.41 -16.81 11.49
CA LEU A 607 12.31 -15.70 11.72
C LEU A 607 12.36 -14.88 10.42
N MET A 608 11.64 -13.77 10.39
CA MET A 608 11.71 -12.79 9.32
C MET A 608 12.92 -11.89 9.55
N MET A 609 14.00 -12.16 8.84
CA MET A 609 15.28 -11.44 8.96
C MET A 609 15.30 -10.26 8.01
N LEU A 610 15.72 -9.11 8.52
CA LEU A 610 15.95 -7.87 7.80
C LEU A 610 17.42 -7.48 7.96
N MET A 611 18.20 -7.41 6.88
CA MET A 611 19.48 -6.71 6.88
C MET A 611 19.19 -5.22 6.91
N SER A 612 19.78 -4.50 7.85
CA SER A 612 19.36 -3.15 8.16
C SER A 612 20.53 -2.14 8.13
N HIS A 613 20.81 -1.40 9.21
CA HIS A 613 21.87 -0.38 9.24
C HIS A 613 23.23 -0.91 8.81
N GLY A 614 23.97 -0.11 8.06
CA GLY A 614 25.33 -0.42 7.58
C GLY A 614 25.39 -1.22 6.28
N LEU A 615 24.25 -1.62 5.67
CA LEU A 615 24.25 -2.29 4.38
C LEU A 615 24.82 -1.40 3.27
N THR A 616 25.42 -2.03 2.27
CA THR A 616 26.18 -1.35 1.21
C THR A 616 25.47 -1.31 -0.14
N SER A 617 24.43 -2.10 -0.34
CA SER A 617 23.63 -2.11 -1.56
C SER A 617 22.86 -0.80 -1.78
N ARG A 618 22.75 -0.40 -3.04
CA ARG A 618 22.07 0.83 -3.48
C ARG A 618 21.23 0.54 -4.70
N GLY A 619 20.05 1.14 -4.74
CA GLY A 619 19.13 1.09 -5.86
C GLY A 619 18.96 2.43 -6.56
N VAL A 620 18.26 2.39 -7.69
CA VAL A 620 17.89 3.58 -8.48
C VAL A 620 16.39 3.54 -8.72
N MET A 621 15.74 4.61 -8.31
CA MET A 621 14.32 4.86 -8.56
C MET A 621 14.16 5.81 -9.74
N ALA A 622 13.26 5.47 -10.63
CA ALA A 622 12.95 6.21 -11.84
C ALA A 622 11.44 6.46 -11.96
N ILE A 623 11.01 7.15 -13.00
CA ILE A 623 9.62 7.35 -13.37
C ILE A 623 9.39 6.81 -14.79
N ASN A 624 8.19 6.32 -15.10
CA ASN A 624 7.77 5.96 -16.45
C ASN A 624 6.90 7.06 -17.10
N GLY A 625 6.55 6.90 -18.37
CA GLY A 625 5.74 7.86 -19.10
C GLY A 625 4.32 8.05 -18.56
N ALA A 626 3.79 7.10 -17.79
CA ALA A 626 2.49 7.21 -17.10
C ALA A 626 2.59 7.91 -15.72
N GLY A 627 3.79 8.36 -15.32
CA GLY A 627 4.00 9.02 -14.04
C GLY A 627 4.14 8.07 -12.85
N ASN A 628 4.30 6.76 -13.07
CA ASN A 628 4.50 5.77 -12.02
C ASN A 628 6.00 5.63 -11.70
N THR A 629 6.33 5.49 -10.41
CA THR A 629 7.71 5.21 -10.00
C THR A 629 8.03 3.72 -10.13
N LEU A 630 9.29 3.40 -10.45
CA LEU A 630 9.80 2.05 -10.59
C LEU A 630 11.27 1.97 -10.18
N PHE A 631 11.78 0.76 -9.91
CA PHE A 631 13.20 0.53 -9.73
C PHE A 631 13.84 0.13 -11.06
N THR A 632 14.80 0.93 -11.53
CA THR A 632 15.70 0.51 -12.64
C THR A 632 16.88 -0.30 -12.13
N LYS A 633 17.21 -0.15 -10.83
CA LYS A 633 18.14 -0.99 -10.09
C LYS A 633 17.56 -1.21 -8.69
N THR A 634 17.38 -2.46 -8.30
CA THR A 634 16.87 -2.82 -6.97
C THR A 634 17.93 -2.59 -5.89
N PRO A 635 17.54 -2.16 -4.66
CA PRO A 635 18.47 -1.85 -3.58
C PRO A 635 18.87 -3.07 -2.72
N TRP A 636 18.59 -4.30 -3.13
CA TRP A 636 18.71 -5.48 -2.26
C TRP A 636 19.90 -6.34 -2.61
N THR A 637 20.76 -6.61 -1.62
CA THR A 637 21.85 -7.62 -1.59
C THR A 637 22.68 -7.67 -2.88
N SER A 638 22.99 -6.48 -3.44
CA SER A 638 23.71 -6.35 -4.73
C SER A 638 25.23 -6.38 -4.58
N THR A 639 25.77 -6.26 -3.36
CA THR A 639 27.21 -6.22 -3.08
C THR A 639 27.72 -7.50 -2.42
N ASP A 640 29.01 -7.79 -2.58
CA ASP A 640 29.64 -8.96 -1.94
C ASP A 640 29.68 -8.81 -0.41
N THR A 641 29.84 -7.59 0.10
CA THR A 641 29.79 -7.28 1.53
C THR A 641 28.45 -7.67 2.15
N ASP A 642 27.35 -7.32 1.48
CA ASP A 642 26.01 -7.67 1.97
C ASP A 642 25.75 -9.18 1.85
N ARG A 643 26.22 -9.83 0.79
CA ARG A 643 26.13 -11.29 0.63
C ARG A 643 26.94 -12.03 1.70
N GLU A 644 28.12 -11.54 2.04
CA GLU A 644 28.93 -12.08 3.13
C GLU A 644 28.20 -11.95 4.48
N ALA A 645 27.67 -10.77 4.77
CA ALA A 645 26.92 -10.52 6.02
C ALA A 645 25.70 -11.44 6.15
N TRP A 646 24.92 -11.62 5.08
CA TRP A 646 23.83 -12.57 5.03
C TRP A 646 24.29 -14.00 5.27
N THR A 647 25.37 -14.43 4.63
CA THR A 647 25.93 -15.77 4.79
C THR A 647 26.30 -16.04 6.23
N LEU A 648 26.97 -15.08 6.91
CA LEU A 648 27.35 -15.20 8.31
C LEU A 648 26.12 -15.25 9.24
N ALA A 649 25.13 -14.39 9.02
CA ALA A 649 23.93 -14.33 9.85
C ALA A 649 23.08 -15.61 9.73
N ILE A 650 22.88 -16.11 8.52
CA ILE A 650 22.13 -17.34 8.28
C ILE A 650 22.85 -18.54 8.85
N ASN A 651 24.17 -18.67 8.61
CA ASN A 651 24.96 -19.78 9.18
C ASN A 651 24.90 -19.81 10.70
N GLU A 652 24.99 -18.65 11.40
CA GLU A 652 24.85 -18.60 12.85
C GLU A 652 23.54 -19.25 13.31
N LEU A 653 22.41 -18.96 12.67
CA LEU A 653 21.10 -19.54 13.04
C LEU A 653 21.00 -21.04 12.70
N LEU A 654 21.50 -21.44 11.54
CA LEU A 654 21.54 -22.85 11.12
C LEU A 654 22.40 -23.67 12.10
N ASP A 655 23.58 -23.17 12.48
CA ASP A 655 24.48 -23.84 13.42
C ASP A 655 23.87 -23.92 14.81
N MET A 656 23.16 -22.86 15.27
CA MET A 656 22.41 -22.89 16.52
C MET A 656 21.30 -23.95 16.50
N SER A 657 20.62 -24.14 15.36
CA SER A 657 19.54 -25.13 15.22
C SER A 657 20.04 -26.58 15.20
N ARG A 658 21.29 -26.79 14.79
CA ARG A 658 21.94 -28.12 14.73
C ARG A 658 22.53 -28.59 16.05
N LYS A 659 22.61 -27.72 17.05
CA LYS A 659 23.16 -28.09 18.35
C LYS A 659 22.31 -29.16 19.04
N PRO A 660 22.91 -30.16 19.71
CA PRO A 660 22.17 -31.16 20.46
C PRO A 660 21.17 -30.51 21.44
N GLY A 661 19.94 -31.00 21.45
CA GLY A 661 18.87 -30.46 22.31
C GLY A 661 18.29 -29.12 21.83
N SER A 662 18.55 -28.72 20.57
CA SER A 662 17.84 -27.59 19.97
C SER A 662 16.35 -27.92 19.83
N PRO A 663 15.43 -27.04 20.27
CA PRO A 663 14.00 -27.22 20.07
C PRO A 663 13.56 -26.89 18.64
N LEU A 664 14.47 -26.39 17.81
CA LEU A 664 14.21 -25.91 16.46
C LEU A 664 15.02 -26.73 15.44
N VAL A 665 14.34 -27.17 14.38
CA VAL A 665 14.95 -27.83 13.23
C VAL A 665 14.62 -27.02 11.97
N PHE A 666 15.63 -26.59 11.22
CA PHE A 666 15.38 -25.81 9.99
C PHE A 666 14.54 -26.61 8.98
N SER A 667 13.46 -26.04 8.49
CA SER A 667 12.51 -26.72 7.59
C SER A 667 13.14 -27.10 6.23
N GLY A 668 14.21 -26.41 5.80
CA GLY A 668 14.99 -26.71 4.60
C GLY A 668 15.94 -27.91 4.75
N GLY A 669 15.90 -28.60 5.89
CA GLY A 669 16.68 -29.82 6.15
C GLY A 669 17.96 -29.59 6.96
N ALA A 670 18.46 -30.66 7.58
CA ALA A 670 19.61 -30.64 8.48
C ALA A 670 20.92 -30.16 7.82
N ASN A 671 21.09 -30.44 6.53
CA ASN A 671 22.29 -30.11 5.75
C ASN A 671 22.15 -28.80 4.95
N ALA A 672 21.08 -28.01 5.18
CA ALA A 672 20.87 -26.73 4.50
C ALA A 672 22.06 -25.79 4.73
N THR A 673 22.40 -25.00 3.73
CA THR A 673 23.48 -23.99 3.79
C THR A 673 22.92 -22.61 3.58
N ALA A 674 23.64 -21.59 4.04
CA ALA A 674 23.30 -20.20 3.75
C ALA A 674 23.19 -19.95 2.22
N ALA A 675 24.05 -20.57 1.41
CA ALA A 675 24.02 -20.47 -0.04
C ALA A 675 22.68 -20.99 -0.62
N ALA A 676 22.15 -22.09 -0.11
CA ALA A 676 20.86 -22.62 -0.51
C ALA A 676 19.71 -21.66 -0.16
N VAL A 677 19.75 -21.04 1.01
CA VAL A 677 18.76 -20.02 1.40
C VAL A 677 18.84 -18.78 0.50
N LEU A 678 20.06 -18.31 0.24
CA LEU A 678 20.31 -17.11 -0.56
C LEU A 678 20.09 -17.31 -2.07
N SER A 679 19.97 -18.54 -2.55
CA SER A 679 19.56 -18.84 -3.94
C SER A 679 18.07 -18.56 -4.18
N GLY A 680 17.26 -18.48 -3.12
CA GLY A 680 15.89 -18.01 -3.20
C GLY A 680 15.77 -16.50 -3.45
N PRO A 681 14.60 -16.02 -3.86
CA PRO A 681 14.39 -14.62 -4.19
C PRO A 681 14.51 -13.75 -2.92
N VAL A 682 15.36 -12.71 -2.98
CA VAL A 682 15.39 -11.69 -1.96
C VAL A 682 14.07 -10.91 -1.95
N GLN A 683 13.53 -10.66 -0.77
CA GLN A 683 12.30 -9.90 -0.60
C GLN A 683 12.60 -8.46 -0.17
N PRO A 684 11.80 -7.46 -0.58
CA PRO A 684 11.88 -6.10 -0.05
C PRO A 684 11.53 -6.07 1.44
N GLY A 685 12.24 -5.24 2.20
CA GLY A 685 11.87 -4.92 3.59
C GLY A 685 10.74 -3.89 3.66
N ILE A 686 10.55 -3.14 2.58
CA ILE A 686 9.55 -2.05 2.47
C ILE A 686 9.88 -0.93 3.48
N HIS A 687 11.16 -0.62 3.60
CA HIS A 687 11.72 0.40 4.51
C HIS A 687 12.64 1.38 3.76
N MET A 688 12.30 1.69 2.50
CA MET A 688 13.14 2.50 1.62
C MET A 688 13.45 3.86 2.21
N VAL A 689 14.68 4.35 1.94
CA VAL A 689 15.15 5.69 2.31
C VAL A 689 16.07 6.27 1.22
N GLY A 690 16.37 7.56 1.28
CA GLY A 690 17.49 8.18 0.57
C GLY A 690 17.22 8.60 -0.86
N SER A 691 15.96 8.59 -1.35
CA SER A 691 15.64 9.03 -2.72
C SER A 691 15.85 10.55 -2.96
N ALA A 692 15.98 11.34 -1.90
CA ALA A 692 16.32 12.78 -1.94
C ALA A 692 17.31 13.12 -0.81
N LYS A 693 18.43 12.40 -0.78
CA LYS A 693 19.38 12.34 0.33
C LYS A 693 19.90 13.71 0.78
N ILE A 694 20.04 13.86 2.12
CA ILE A 694 20.65 15.02 2.76
C ILE A 694 22.19 15.00 2.66
N GLY A 695 22.79 16.17 2.51
CA GLY A 695 24.24 16.33 2.54
C GLY A 695 24.67 17.78 2.39
N VAL A 696 25.99 18.01 2.48
CA VAL A 696 26.63 19.31 2.26
C VAL A 696 27.18 19.45 0.85
N ASP A 697 27.23 18.37 0.10
CA ASP A 697 27.77 18.26 -1.25
C ASP A 697 26.63 18.48 -2.26
N ASP A 698 26.43 19.72 -2.68
CA ASP A 698 25.37 20.12 -3.60
C ASP A 698 25.35 19.28 -4.88
N GLY A 699 24.25 18.55 -5.09
CA GLY A 699 24.09 17.67 -6.27
C GLY A 699 24.09 18.41 -7.60
N ARG A 700 23.80 19.72 -7.64
CA ARG A 700 23.84 20.52 -8.87
C ARG A 700 25.27 20.69 -9.40
N THR A 701 26.27 20.57 -8.55
CA THR A 701 27.67 20.75 -8.86
C THR A 701 28.48 19.45 -8.83
N GLY A 702 27.79 18.30 -9.00
CA GLY A 702 28.43 16.98 -9.01
C GLY A 702 28.46 16.28 -7.64
N GLY A 703 27.87 16.87 -6.61
CA GLY A 703 27.67 16.23 -5.31
C GLY A 703 26.56 15.17 -5.35
N THR A 704 26.30 14.51 -4.21
CA THR A 704 25.34 13.43 -4.08
C THR A 704 24.07 13.82 -3.34
N ALA A 705 24.01 15.02 -2.75
CA ALA A 705 22.88 15.48 -1.97
C ALA A 705 21.82 16.18 -2.83
N VAL A 706 20.56 15.91 -2.49
CA VAL A 706 19.38 16.57 -3.06
C VAL A 706 18.94 17.73 -2.17
N VAL A 707 19.08 17.58 -0.87
CA VAL A 707 18.71 18.60 0.12
C VAL A 707 19.87 18.99 1.01
N ASP A 708 19.87 20.25 1.45
CA ASP A 708 20.85 20.79 2.40
C ASP A 708 20.59 20.32 3.84
N LEU A 709 21.42 20.77 4.79
CA LEU A 709 21.26 20.40 6.20
C LEU A 709 19.95 20.92 6.86
N ASN A 710 19.23 21.82 6.22
CA ASN A 710 17.91 22.25 6.66
C ASN A 710 16.78 21.53 5.93
N THR A 711 17.09 20.45 5.23
CA THR A 711 16.22 19.66 4.36
C THR A 711 15.66 20.45 3.16
N LYS A 712 16.23 21.63 2.86
CA LYS A 712 15.83 22.46 1.74
C LYS A 712 16.40 21.91 0.44
N VAL A 713 15.57 21.74 -0.58
CA VAL A 713 15.99 21.27 -1.91
C VAL A 713 16.97 22.26 -2.53
N TYR A 714 18.14 21.80 -2.93
CA TYR A 714 19.14 22.64 -3.58
C TYR A 714 18.58 23.29 -4.84
N GLY A 715 18.87 24.59 -5.03
CA GLY A 715 18.35 25.39 -6.13
C GLY A 715 16.95 25.96 -5.90
N THR A 716 16.36 25.75 -4.70
CA THR A 716 15.08 26.35 -4.31
C THR A 716 15.23 27.15 -3.01
N ASP A 717 14.32 28.10 -2.78
CA ASP A 717 14.36 28.95 -1.59
C ASP A 717 13.46 28.46 -0.45
N ASN A 718 12.34 27.77 -0.80
CA ASN A 718 11.25 27.45 0.12
C ASN A 718 10.61 26.06 -0.14
N LEU A 719 11.35 25.11 -0.74
CA LEU A 719 10.94 23.72 -0.88
C LEU A 719 11.77 22.86 0.06
N PHE A 720 11.11 22.02 0.86
CA PHE A 720 11.75 21.13 1.83
C PHE A 720 11.30 19.68 1.63
N VAL A 721 12.14 18.71 2.00
CA VAL A 721 11.78 17.28 2.08
C VAL A 721 11.89 16.86 3.54
N VAL A 722 10.82 16.25 4.09
CA VAL A 722 10.74 15.93 5.52
C VAL A 722 10.41 14.47 5.82
N ASP A 723 10.29 13.62 4.79
CA ASP A 723 10.01 12.18 4.89
C ASP A 723 11.29 11.33 4.73
N ALA A 724 11.16 10.01 4.69
CA ALA A 724 12.25 9.07 4.54
C ALA A 724 13.15 9.31 3.30
N SER A 725 12.71 10.11 2.32
CA SER A 725 13.49 10.44 1.13
C SER A 725 14.79 11.13 1.45
N PHE A 726 14.82 12.01 2.48
CA PHE A 726 16.03 12.75 2.80
C PHE A 726 17.02 12.00 3.70
N HIS A 727 16.65 10.86 4.26
CA HIS A 727 17.49 10.11 5.16
C HIS A 727 18.85 9.75 4.53
N ALA A 728 19.92 9.94 5.29
CA ALA A 728 21.27 9.61 4.86
C ALA A 728 21.54 8.10 4.89
N ASP A 729 20.93 7.39 5.83
CA ASP A 729 21.05 5.93 5.95
C ASP A 729 19.80 5.27 6.53
N LEU A 730 19.80 3.92 6.47
CA LEU A 730 18.80 3.05 7.08
C LEU A 730 19.06 2.91 8.59
N SER A 731 17.97 2.73 9.34
CA SER A 731 18.02 2.42 10.77
C SER A 731 18.33 0.94 11.03
N THR A 732 18.71 0.66 12.28
CA THR A 732 18.93 -0.71 12.82
C THR A 732 17.66 -1.56 12.78
N GLY A 733 16.48 -0.94 12.76
CA GLY A 733 15.19 -1.65 12.69
C GLY A 733 14.17 -0.92 11.81
N ASN A 734 12.91 -1.33 11.89
CA ASN A 734 11.81 -0.69 11.15
C ASN A 734 11.84 0.83 11.27
N THR A 735 11.57 1.53 10.18
CA THR A 735 11.94 2.94 10.01
C THR A 735 10.99 3.95 10.66
N GLN A 736 9.82 3.56 11.17
CA GLN A 736 8.80 4.54 11.61
C GLN A 736 9.31 5.50 12.69
N ALA A 737 10.02 5.01 13.72
CA ALA A 737 10.51 5.87 14.81
C ALA A 737 11.58 6.85 14.33
N ILE A 738 12.58 6.40 13.56
CA ILE A 738 13.63 7.29 13.05
C ILE A 738 13.08 8.34 12.08
N VAL A 739 12.08 7.99 11.25
CA VAL A 739 11.40 8.93 10.35
C VAL A 739 10.70 10.04 11.15
N MET A 740 10.04 9.68 12.24
CA MET A 740 9.35 10.66 13.09
C MET A 740 10.33 11.53 13.87
N VAL A 741 11.45 10.97 14.38
CA VAL A 741 12.53 11.77 15.01
C VAL A 741 13.14 12.75 14.02
N ALA A 742 13.42 12.30 12.80
CA ALA A 742 13.98 13.14 11.76
C ALA A 742 13.00 14.25 11.32
N ALA A 743 11.69 13.94 11.25
CA ALA A 743 10.66 14.93 10.94
C ALA A 743 10.50 16.00 12.04
N GLU A 744 10.57 15.63 13.32
CA GLU A 744 10.61 16.57 14.46
C GLU A 744 11.80 17.52 14.35
N ARG A 745 12.98 16.98 14.02
CA ARG A 745 14.21 17.77 13.84
C ARG A 745 14.14 18.67 12.61
N ALA A 746 13.61 18.16 11.50
CA ALA A 746 13.41 18.96 10.27
C ALA A 746 12.46 20.13 10.53
N ALA A 747 11.32 19.90 11.18
CA ALA A 747 10.37 20.95 11.54
C ALA A 747 11.03 22.04 12.41
N GLU A 748 11.80 21.65 13.45
CA GLU A 748 12.55 22.60 14.29
C GLU A 748 13.50 23.48 13.46
N ARG A 749 14.25 22.89 12.51
CA ARG A 749 15.18 23.64 11.66
C ARG A 749 14.47 24.58 10.72
N ILE A 750 13.37 24.16 10.11
CA ILE A 750 12.55 24.97 9.19
C ILE A 750 11.93 26.16 9.93
N ILE A 751 11.40 25.98 11.13
CA ILE A 751 10.86 27.05 11.96
C ILE A 751 11.95 28.09 12.28
N LYS A 752 13.13 27.64 12.73
CA LYS A 752 14.26 28.53 13.04
C LYS A 752 14.79 29.31 11.82
N LEU A 753 14.76 28.71 10.62
CA LEU A 753 15.12 29.43 9.40
C LEU A 753 14.23 30.64 9.14
N ARG A 754 12.91 30.47 9.33
CA ARG A 754 11.94 31.54 9.13
C ARG A 754 11.97 32.62 10.20
N GLU A 755 12.36 32.30 11.41
CA GLU A 755 12.57 33.27 12.49
C GLU A 755 13.79 34.16 12.24
N ARG A 756 14.85 33.61 11.62
CA ARG A 756 16.07 34.35 11.29
C ARG A 756 15.96 35.21 10.04
N GLY A 757 15.01 34.92 9.16
CA GLY A 757 14.75 35.70 7.94
C GLY A 757 13.83 36.90 8.15
N ARG A 758 13.45 37.15 9.41
CA ARG A 758 12.74 38.36 9.85
C ARG A 758 13.71 39.31 10.52
#